data_03f895964dbc3fa46cc58f5a849d1e29
#
_entry.id   03f895964dbc3fa46cc58f5a849d1e29
#
_cell.length_a   1.000
_cell.length_b   1.000
_cell.length_c   1.000
_cell.angle_alpha   90.00
_cell.angle_beta   90.00
_cell.angle_gamma   90.00
#
_symmetry.space_group_name_H-M   'P 1'
#
loop_
_entity.id
_entity.type
_entity.pdbx_description
1 polymer ?
#
loop_
_entity_poly.entity_id
_entity_poly.type
_entity_poly.pdbx_seq_one_letter_code
_entity_poly.pdbx_strand_id
1 'polypeptide(L)'
;ERVVKILSNLAVDITKWVDITEEEAKELGVNEYVYYPVLSQILADNESPEDIRDAIEKNVADLIPKHITVEDILASINYNMHLEYGIGTKDDIDHLGNRRIRAVGELLQNQFRIGFARMERVVKERMNLQSQDMETITPQALVNIRPITAAIKEFFGSSPLSQFMDQNNPLAELTHKRRLSALGPGGLSRDRAGFEVRDVHYSHYGRMCPIETPEGPNIGLISYLATFARINEYGFIEAPYRRVDKETGVVTNEVVYMTADVEDNFIVAQANEPLTEEGKLARPKVNARYRDKILECERELVDYMDVSPKMVVSVATAMIPFLENDDANRALMGANMQRQAVPLLKTERPYVGTGMEYKAAVDSGVCIIAKQDGIVHSVSADEIIIKDDVGLEYRYKLTKFKRSNQGTCVNQRPIVNKGERVEKGQVLADGPATADGEVSLGKNALIGFMTWEGYNYEDAVLLNENLVKNDVFTSIHIEEYEIECRDTKLGPEEITRDIPNVGDDALKDLDENGIIRIGAEVHAGDILVGKVTPKGETELTAEERLLRAIFGEKAREVRDNSLKVPHGESGVIVDVKVFTRENCDELSPGVNMLVRCYIAQKRKISVGDKMAGRHGNKGVVSRILPQEDMPFLPDGTPLDIVLNPLGVPSRMNIGQVLEVHLGMAAKALGWHLSLIHISEP
;
A
#
# COMPACT_ATOMS: atom_id res chain seq x y z
N GLU A 1 -41.48 -4.69 28.97
CA GLU A 1 -41.26 -6.16 28.92
C GLU A 1 -42.10 -6.84 27.85
N ARG A 2 -43.40 -6.57 27.79
CA ARG A 2 -44.33 -7.20 26.83
C ARG A 2 -44.07 -6.73 25.38
N VAL A 3 -43.77 -5.48 25.18
CA VAL A 3 -43.53 -4.89 23.85
C VAL A 3 -42.19 -5.35 23.29
N VAL A 4 -41.13 -5.36 24.10
CA VAL A 4 -39.80 -5.89 23.71
C VAL A 4 -39.92 -7.37 23.29
N LYS A 5 -40.70 -8.18 24.00
CA LYS A 5 -40.92 -9.58 23.70
C LYS A 5 -41.69 -9.79 22.39
N ILE A 6 -42.63 -8.91 22.06
CA ILE A 6 -43.39 -8.94 20.81
C ILE A 6 -42.48 -8.56 19.63
N LEU A 7 -41.68 -7.52 19.77
CA LEU A 7 -40.78 -7.02 18.70
C LEU A 7 -39.59 -7.97 18.45
N SER A 8 -39.09 -8.67 19.46
CA SER A 8 -38.04 -9.66 19.30
C SER A 8 -38.46 -10.90 18.49
N ASN A 9 -39.73 -11.10 18.27
CA ASN A 9 -40.27 -12.21 17.47
C ASN A 9 -40.55 -11.83 16.01
N LEU A 10 -40.27 -10.61 15.59
CA LEU A 10 -40.48 -10.19 14.20
C LEU A 10 -39.42 -10.73 13.26
N ALA A 11 -38.23 -11.01 13.75
CA ALA A 11 -37.16 -11.65 12.99
C ALA A 11 -36.85 -13.03 13.57
N VAL A 12 -37.02 -14.05 12.77
CA VAL A 12 -36.90 -15.47 13.18
C VAL A 12 -35.96 -16.23 12.25
N ASP A 13 -35.32 -17.23 12.82
CA ASP A 13 -34.51 -18.19 12.05
C ASP A 13 -35.45 -19.17 11.34
N ILE A 14 -35.43 -19.18 10.03
CA ILE A 14 -36.36 -19.97 9.20
C ILE A 14 -36.21 -21.46 9.41
N THR A 15 -34.99 -21.94 9.72
CA THR A 15 -34.73 -23.38 9.96
C THR A 15 -35.49 -23.96 11.17
N LYS A 16 -35.93 -23.08 12.07
CA LYS A 16 -36.75 -23.49 13.25
C LYS A 16 -38.24 -23.57 12.98
N TRP A 17 -38.69 -23.07 11.84
CA TRP A 17 -40.10 -22.95 11.47
C TRP A 17 -40.47 -23.78 10.24
N VAL A 18 -39.51 -24.07 9.40
CA VAL A 18 -39.64 -24.84 8.16
C VAL A 18 -38.60 -25.96 8.18
N ASP A 19 -38.96 -27.13 7.69
CA ASP A 19 -38.05 -28.29 7.60
C ASP A 19 -37.11 -28.14 6.39
N ILE A 20 -36.14 -27.24 6.54
CA ILE A 20 -35.07 -26.99 5.58
C ILE A 20 -33.70 -26.97 6.29
N THR A 21 -32.66 -27.45 5.62
CA THR A 21 -31.29 -27.42 6.12
C THR A 21 -30.68 -26.03 5.96
N GLU A 22 -29.61 -25.74 6.70
CA GLU A 22 -28.86 -24.49 6.56
C GLU A 22 -28.30 -24.29 5.15
N GLU A 23 -27.91 -25.38 4.45
CA GLU A 23 -27.42 -25.35 3.08
C GLU A 23 -28.55 -24.98 2.10
N GLU A 24 -29.72 -25.56 2.25
CA GLU A 24 -30.89 -25.22 1.44
C GLU A 24 -31.41 -23.80 1.70
N ALA A 25 -31.38 -23.33 2.94
CA ALA A 25 -31.70 -21.95 3.28
C ALA A 25 -30.74 -20.96 2.62
N LYS A 26 -29.47 -21.34 2.49
CA LYS A 26 -28.44 -20.55 1.81
C LYS A 26 -28.62 -20.51 0.29
N GLU A 27 -29.01 -21.65 -0.30
CA GLU A 27 -29.33 -21.71 -1.74
C GLU A 27 -30.56 -20.88 -2.08
N LEU A 28 -31.57 -20.86 -1.22
CA LEU A 28 -32.77 -20.03 -1.36
C LEU A 28 -32.56 -18.55 -1.03
N GLY A 29 -31.37 -18.18 -0.50
CA GLY A 29 -31.07 -16.80 -0.10
C GLY A 29 -31.75 -16.32 1.17
N VAL A 30 -32.18 -17.23 2.04
CA VAL A 30 -32.89 -16.98 3.31
C VAL A 30 -32.08 -17.45 4.53
N ASN A 31 -30.78 -17.44 4.43
CA ASN A 31 -29.84 -17.84 5.49
C ASN A 31 -29.69 -16.80 6.63
N GLU A 32 -30.42 -15.70 6.56
CA GLU A 32 -30.49 -14.67 7.58
C GLU A 32 -31.81 -14.81 8.37
N TYR A 33 -31.97 -13.99 9.41
CA TYR A 33 -33.27 -13.88 10.10
C TYR A 33 -34.30 -13.30 9.15
N VAL A 34 -35.42 -14.04 8.99
CA VAL A 34 -36.51 -13.68 8.09
C VAL A 34 -37.66 -12.99 8.85
N TYR A 35 -38.40 -12.15 8.14
CA TYR A 35 -39.51 -11.39 8.68
C TYR A 35 -40.70 -12.33 8.98
N TYR A 36 -40.99 -12.52 10.27
CA TYR A 36 -41.97 -13.48 10.75
C TYR A 36 -43.40 -13.26 10.22
N PRO A 37 -43.95 -12.04 10.13
CA PRO A 37 -45.29 -11.83 9.58
C PRO A 37 -45.49 -12.41 8.17
N VAL A 38 -44.52 -12.27 7.31
CA VAL A 38 -44.52 -12.83 5.95
C VAL A 38 -44.38 -14.35 6.01
N LEU A 39 -43.45 -14.85 6.82
CA LEU A 39 -43.27 -16.28 7.00
C LEU A 39 -44.56 -16.96 7.55
N SER A 40 -45.20 -16.37 8.55
CA SER A 40 -46.43 -16.88 9.12
C SER A 40 -47.60 -16.93 8.11
N GLN A 41 -47.66 -15.96 7.20
CA GLN A 41 -48.63 -15.94 6.13
C GLN A 41 -48.35 -17.04 5.10
N ILE A 42 -47.10 -17.24 4.70
CA ILE A 42 -46.67 -18.32 3.81
C ILE A 42 -47.03 -19.69 4.41
N LEU A 43 -46.81 -19.88 5.71
CA LEU A 43 -47.15 -21.11 6.43
C LEU A 43 -48.67 -21.33 6.59
N ALA A 44 -49.45 -20.26 6.64
CA ALA A 44 -50.90 -20.33 6.72
C ALA A 44 -51.55 -20.63 5.35
N ASP A 45 -50.97 -20.17 4.29
CA ASP A 45 -51.52 -20.29 2.93
C ASP A 45 -51.11 -21.60 2.23
N ASN A 46 -50.05 -22.28 2.71
CA ASN A 46 -49.51 -23.51 2.09
C ASN A 46 -49.40 -24.65 3.12
N GLU A 47 -49.90 -25.83 2.75
CA GLU A 47 -49.86 -27.02 3.61
C GLU A 47 -48.77 -28.03 3.20
N SER A 48 -48.34 -28.02 1.93
CA SER A 48 -47.32 -28.94 1.41
C SER A 48 -45.91 -28.38 1.58
N PRO A 49 -44.89 -29.18 1.96
CA PRO A 49 -43.51 -28.73 2.06
C PRO A 49 -42.95 -28.20 0.75
N GLU A 50 -43.37 -28.73 -0.41
CA GLU A 50 -42.93 -28.26 -1.74
C GLU A 50 -43.53 -26.89 -2.05
N ASP A 51 -44.82 -26.68 -1.76
CA ASP A 51 -45.52 -25.41 -1.96
C ASP A 51 -44.94 -24.31 -1.05
N ILE A 52 -44.55 -24.67 0.18
CA ILE A 52 -43.87 -23.75 1.12
C ILE A 52 -42.51 -23.31 0.58
N ARG A 53 -41.71 -24.24 0.03
CA ARG A 53 -40.42 -23.91 -0.59
C ARG A 53 -40.57 -22.96 -1.78
N ASP A 54 -41.49 -23.27 -2.68
CA ASP A 54 -41.81 -22.45 -3.83
C ASP A 54 -42.31 -21.05 -3.44
N ALA A 55 -43.12 -20.99 -2.36
CA ALA A 55 -43.57 -19.70 -1.83
C ALA A 55 -42.46 -18.89 -1.18
N ILE A 56 -41.53 -19.56 -0.48
CA ILE A 56 -40.33 -18.90 0.08
C ILE A 56 -39.47 -18.32 -1.05
N GLU A 57 -39.17 -19.09 -2.10
CA GLU A 57 -38.38 -18.65 -3.24
C GLU A 57 -39.01 -17.44 -3.96
N LYS A 58 -40.32 -17.42 -4.10
CA LYS A 58 -41.04 -16.30 -4.75
C LYS A 58 -41.08 -15.04 -3.88
N ASN A 59 -41.06 -15.17 -2.57
CA ASN A 59 -41.22 -14.06 -1.62
C ASN A 59 -39.90 -13.69 -0.85
N VAL A 60 -38.75 -14.07 -1.34
CA VAL A 60 -37.44 -13.78 -0.69
C VAL A 60 -37.26 -12.27 -0.39
N ALA A 61 -37.68 -11.40 -1.31
CA ALA A 61 -37.59 -9.97 -1.15
C ALA A 61 -38.44 -9.41 0.00
N ASP A 62 -39.56 -10.03 0.29
CA ASP A 62 -40.47 -9.64 1.38
C ASP A 62 -40.08 -10.32 2.70
N LEU A 63 -39.49 -11.50 2.63
CA LEU A 63 -38.96 -12.23 3.78
C LEU A 63 -37.70 -11.55 4.35
N ILE A 64 -36.85 -10.99 3.47
CA ILE A 64 -35.65 -10.25 3.86
C ILE A 64 -35.71 -8.85 3.24
N PRO A 65 -36.56 -7.95 3.78
CA PRO A 65 -36.72 -6.61 3.26
C PRO A 65 -35.40 -5.81 3.42
N LYS A 66 -34.88 -5.27 2.32
CA LYS A 66 -33.67 -4.43 2.31
C LYS A 66 -33.97 -2.93 2.49
N HIS A 67 -35.16 -2.57 2.95
CA HIS A 67 -35.61 -1.21 3.25
C HIS A 67 -36.11 -1.14 4.70
N ILE A 68 -36.10 0.06 5.25
CA ILE A 68 -36.61 0.30 6.62
C ILE A 68 -38.12 0.13 6.62
N THR A 69 -38.63 -0.72 7.51
CA THR A 69 -40.07 -0.97 7.71
C THR A 69 -40.60 -0.13 8.86
N VAL A 70 -41.95 -0.03 8.99
CA VAL A 70 -42.60 0.68 10.11
C VAL A 70 -42.27 -0.02 11.43
N GLU A 71 -42.19 -1.35 11.42
CA GLU A 71 -41.83 -2.17 12.58
C GLU A 71 -40.41 -1.89 13.06
N ASP A 72 -39.45 -1.67 12.16
CA ASP A 72 -38.06 -1.29 12.50
C ASP A 72 -38.04 0.04 13.24
N ILE A 73 -38.83 1.02 12.78
CA ILE A 73 -38.94 2.33 13.42
C ILE A 73 -39.54 2.18 14.83
N LEU A 74 -40.61 1.41 14.98
CA LEU A 74 -41.23 1.18 16.27
C LEU A 74 -40.31 0.41 17.22
N ALA A 75 -39.60 -0.59 16.73
CA ALA A 75 -38.61 -1.34 17.50
C ALA A 75 -37.49 -0.43 17.99
N SER A 76 -36.99 0.45 17.15
CA SER A 76 -35.91 1.39 17.48
C SER A 76 -36.35 2.39 18.55
N ILE A 77 -37.58 2.94 18.42
CA ILE A 77 -38.13 3.86 19.41
C ILE A 77 -38.33 3.13 20.76
N ASN A 78 -38.89 1.93 20.73
CA ASN A 78 -39.12 1.12 21.92
C ASN A 78 -37.78 0.78 22.62
N TYR A 79 -36.77 0.36 21.89
CA TYR A 79 -35.43 0.09 22.40
C TYR A 79 -34.81 1.31 23.07
N ASN A 80 -34.89 2.47 22.41
CA ASN A 80 -34.36 3.71 22.95
C ASN A 80 -35.07 4.13 24.26
N MET A 81 -36.38 3.98 24.34
CA MET A 81 -37.14 4.27 25.58
C MET A 81 -36.75 3.34 26.73
N HIS A 82 -36.45 2.07 26.45
CA HIS A 82 -36.07 1.09 27.46
C HIS A 82 -34.65 1.28 28.00
N LEU A 83 -33.74 1.92 27.22
CA LEU A 83 -32.39 2.25 27.68
C LEU A 83 -32.37 3.15 28.93
N GLU A 84 -33.37 4.06 29.09
CA GLU A 84 -33.49 4.90 30.29
C GLU A 84 -33.76 4.07 31.55
N TYR A 85 -34.40 2.93 31.41
CA TYR A 85 -34.74 2.01 32.50
C TYR A 85 -33.69 0.90 32.72
N GLY A 86 -32.52 0.99 32.06
CA GLY A 86 -31.47 0.02 32.17
C GLY A 86 -31.76 -1.31 31.46
N ILE A 87 -32.74 -1.35 30.56
CA ILE A 87 -33.07 -2.50 29.73
C ILE A 87 -32.42 -2.34 28.38
N GLY A 88 -31.47 -3.21 28.05
CA GLY A 88 -30.64 -3.12 26.87
C GLY A 88 -29.26 -2.47 27.14
N THR A 89 -28.43 -2.41 26.14
CA THR A 89 -27.09 -1.85 26.19
C THR A 89 -26.92 -0.80 25.09
N LYS A 90 -26.13 0.23 25.35
CA LYS A 90 -25.73 1.17 24.31
C LYS A 90 -24.70 0.49 23.41
N ASP A 91 -24.83 0.70 22.11
CA ASP A 91 -23.84 0.24 21.16
C ASP A 91 -22.53 1.05 21.31
N ASP A 92 -21.44 0.32 21.23
CA ASP A 92 -20.11 0.93 21.21
C ASP A 92 -19.78 1.37 19.78
N ILE A 93 -19.64 2.68 19.59
CA ILE A 93 -19.37 3.31 18.30
C ILE A 93 -18.01 2.87 17.73
N ASP A 94 -17.04 2.61 18.63
CA ASP A 94 -15.66 2.28 18.22
C ASP A 94 -15.46 0.77 17.98
N HIS A 95 -16.46 -0.04 18.29
CA HIS A 95 -16.44 -1.48 18.01
C HIS A 95 -16.47 -1.76 16.51
N LEU A 96 -15.56 -2.63 16.01
CA LEU A 96 -15.48 -2.95 14.58
C LEU A 96 -16.69 -3.75 14.03
N GLY A 97 -17.57 -4.22 14.88
CA GLY A 97 -18.89 -4.72 14.48
C GLY A 97 -19.87 -3.63 14.05
N ASN A 98 -19.66 -2.38 14.49
CA ASN A 98 -20.45 -1.19 14.15
C ASN A 98 -19.72 -0.23 13.20
N ARG A 99 -18.45 -0.45 12.98
CA ARG A 99 -17.59 0.40 12.16
C ARG A 99 -17.10 -0.40 10.96
N ARG A 100 -17.59 -0.04 9.78
CA ARG A 100 -17.29 -0.74 8.54
C ARG A 100 -16.32 0.03 7.65
N ILE A 101 -15.71 -0.65 6.72
CA ILE A 101 -14.82 -0.10 5.70
C ILE A 101 -15.60 0.12 4.40
N ARG A 102 -15.42 1.29 3.83
CA ARG A 102 -15.93 1.62 2.50
C ARG A 102 -14.81 1.41 1.50
N ALA A 103 -14.87 0.32 0.75
CA ALA A 103 -13.90 -0.02 -0.27
C ALA A 103 -14.05 0.87 -1.51
N VAL A 104 -13.04 0.85 -2.39
CA VAL A 104 -13.01 1.66 -3.61
C VAL A 104 -14.22 1.40 -4.52
N GLY A 105 -14.71 0.16 -4.59
CA GLY A 105 -15.89 -0.20 -5.39
C GLY A 105 -17.14 0.55 -4.97
N GLU A 106 -17.40 0.68 -3.68
CA GLU A 106 -18.53 1.47 -3.15
C GLU A 106 -18.38 2.96 -3.44
N LEU A 107 -17.19 3.51 -3.29
CA LEU A 107 -16.91 4.92 -3.57
C LEU A 107 -17.09 5.23 -5.06
N LEU A 108 -16.62 4.36 -5.95
CA LEU A 108 -16.82 4.50 -7.39
C LEU A 108 -18.30 4.35 -7.78
N GLN A 109 -19.02 3.41 -7.20
CA GLN A 109 -20.45 3.26 -7.41
C GLN A 109 -21.21 4.54 -7.09
N ASN A 110 -20.89 5.21 -5.99
CA ASN A 110 -21.50 6.47 -5.61
C ASN A 110 -21.20 7.58 -6.64
N GLN A 111 -19.98 7.65 -7.17
CA GLN A 111 -19.62 8.59 -8.21
C GLN A 111 -20.34 8.31 -9.54
N PHE A 112 -20.47 7.06 -9.95
CA PHE A 112 -21.28 6.67 -11.09
C PHE A 112 -22.74 7.08 -10.91
N ARG A 113 -23.32 6.84 -9.73
CA ARG A 113 -24.69 7.23 -9.41
C ARG A 113 -24.90 8.75 -9.57
N ILE A 114 -23.97 9.56 -9.08
CA ILE A 114 -23.99 11.02 -9.25
C ILE A 114 -23.88 11.40 -10.73
N GLY A 115 -22.98 10.77 -11.46
CA GLY A 115 -22.79 10.97 -12.91
C GLY A 115 -24.05 10.62 -13.72
N PHE A 116 -24.69 9.50 -13.42
CA PHE A 116 -25.94 9.09 -14.05
C PHE A 116 -27.11 10.03 -13.72
N ALA A 117 -27.24 10.47 -12.47
CA ALA A 117 -28.26 11.45 -12.09
C ALA A 117 -28.09 12.81 -12.83
N ARG A 118 -26.85 13.27 -13.01
CA ARG A 118 -26.54 14.46 -13.83
C ARG A 118 -26.86 14.22 -15.30
N MET A 119 -26.52 13.04 -15.85
CA MET A 119 -26.83 12.67 -17.22
C MET A 119 -28.34 12.59 -17.46
N GLU A 120 -29.09 11.97 -16.54
CA GLU A 120 -30.56 11.90 -16.62
C GLU A 120 -31.19 13.30 -16.76
N ARG A 121 -30.72 14.26 -15.95
CA ARG A 121 -31.18 15.65 -16.02
C ARG A 121 -30.93 16.26 -17.40
N VAL A 122 -29.71 16.08 -17.94
CA VAL A 122 -29.35 16.60 -19.27
C VAL A 122 -30.19 15.93 -20.37
N VAL A 123 -30.46 14.64 -20.26
CA VAL A 123 -31.33 13.92 -21.24
C VAL A 123 -32.75 14.46 -21.16
N LYS A 124 -33.33 14.66 -19.95
CA LYS A 124 -34.67 15.25 -19.79
C LYS A 124 -34.75 16.67 -20.38
N GLU A 125 -33.74 17.50 -20.14
CA GLU A 125 -33.65 18.84 -20.72
C GLU A 125 -33.60 18.82 -22.25
N ARG A 126 -32.79 17.95 -22.84
CA ARG A 126 -32.70 17.77 -24.30
C ARG A 126 -34.00 17.24 -24.91
N MET A 127 -34.64 16.28 -24.26
CA MET A 127 -35.95 15.79 -24.68
C MET A 127 -37.00 16.91 -24.71
N ASN A 128 -37.03 17.76 -23.68
CA ASN A 128 -37.96 18.88 -23.62
C ASN A 128 -37.67 19.95 -24.68
N LEU A 129 -36.40 20.24 -24.96
CA LEU A 129 -36.00 21.23 -25.95
C LEU A 129 -36.26 20.73 -27.41
N GLN A 130 -36.07 19.46 -27.69
CA GLN A 130 -36.19 18.84 -28.99
C GLN A 130 -37.59 18.26 -29.25
N SER A 131 -38.52 18.38 -28.31
CA SER A 131 -39.90 17.85 -28.47
C SER A 131 -40.67 18.44 -29.66
N GLN A 132 -40.19 19.55 -30.24
CA GLN A 132 -40.79 20.18 -31.41
C GLN A 132 -40.37 19.52 -32.77
N ASP A 133 -39.26 18.76 -32.78
CA ASP A 133 -38.70 18.08 -33.95
C ASP A 133 -38.72 16.56 -33.78
N MET A 134 -39.90 15.97 -33.63
CA MET A 134 -40.07 14.55 -33.27
C MET A 134 -39.54 13.52 -34.28
N GLU A 135 -39.27 13.90 -35.53
CA GLU A 135 -38.91 12.91 -36.59
C GLU A 135 -37.45 12.43 -36.57
N THR A 136 -36.55 13.05 -35.76
CA THR A 136 -35.11 12.79 -35.84
C THR A 136 -34.43 12.50 -34.50
N ILE A 137 -35.17 12.29 -33.39
CA ILE A 137 -34.57 12.05 -32.07
C ILE A 137 -34.11 10.60 -31.98
N THR A 138 -32.80 10.41 -31.89
CA THR A 138 -32.19 9.10 -31.59
C THR A 138 -31.66 9.07 -30.17
N PRO A 139 -31.61 7.90 -29.49
CA PRO A 139 -31.00 7.78 -28.15
C PRO A 139 -29.55 8.29 -28.10
N GLN A 140 -28.79 8.10 -29.18
CA GLN A 140 -27.39 8.57 -29.28
C GLN A 140 -27.27 10.10 -29.28
N ALA A 141 -28.27 10.82 -29.85
CA ALA A 141 -28.27 12.30 -29.80
C ALA A 141 -28.63 12.87 -28.43
N LEU A 142 -29.39 12.11 -27.62
CA LEU A 142 -29.83 12.52 -26.30
C LEU A 142 -28.77 12.22 -25.24
N VAL A 143 -28.11 11.06 -25.33
CA VAL A 143 -27.14 10.61 -24.31
C VAL A 143 -25.85 11.40 -24.42
N ASN A 144 -25.36 11.87 -23.27
CA ASN A 144 -24.08 12.56 -23.15
C ASN A 144 -23.26 11.90 -22.05
N ILE A 145 -22.08 11.38 -22.37
CA ILE A 145 -21.18 10.70 -21.42
C ILE A 145 -20.37 11.67 -20.55
N ARG A 146 -20.30 12.96 -20.92
CA ARG A 146 -19.48 13.96 -20.21
C ARG A 146 -19.78 14.08 -18.70
N PRO A 147 -21.02 14.07 -18.22
CA PRO A 147 -21.31 14.14 -16.79
C PRO A 147 -20.75 12.96 -16.00
N ILE A 148 -20.76 11.75 -16.57
CA ILE A 148 -20.20 10.56 -15.93
C ILE A 148 -18.67 10.65 -15.90
N THR A 149 -18.06 10.97 -17.04
CA THR A 149 -16.60 11.14 -17.13
C THR A 149 -16.13 12.25 -16.19
N ALA A 150 -16.86 13.35 -16.07
CA ALA A 150 -16.53 14.45 -15.14
C ALA A 150 -16.60 13.99 -13.68
N ALA A 151 -17.64 13.23 -13.29
CA ALA A 151 -17.78 12.71 -11.94
C ALA A 151 -16.63 11.76 -11.54
N ILE A 152 -16.23 10.88 -12.46
CA ILE A 152 -15.10 9.97 -12.24
C ILE A 152 -13.77 10.74 -12.15
N LYS A 153 -13.53 11.69 -13.05
CA LYS A 153 -12.34 12.56 -13.01
C LYS A 153 -12.28 13.39 -11.73
N GLU A 154 -13.42 13.88 -11.25
CA GLU A 154 -13.53 14.61 -9.99
C GLU A 154 -13.14 13.74 -8.79
N PHE A 155 -13.57 12.48 -8.76
CA PHE A 155 -13.19 11.54 -7.70
C PHE A 155 -11.68 11.27 -7.69
N PHE A 156 -11.09 10.87 -8.81
CA PHE A 156 -9.65 10.56 -8.87
C PHE A 156 -8.76 11.79 -8.71
N GLY A 157 -9.22 12.97 -9.09
CA GLY A 157 -8.43 14.20 -9.03
C GLY A 157 -8.52 14.99 -7.73
N SER A 158 -9.62 14.89 -7.01
CA SER A 158 -9.89 15.76 -5.84
C SER A 158 -10.31 15.04 -4.57
N SER A 159 -10.60 13.75 -4.61
CA SER A 159 -10.92 12.99 -3.39
C SER A 159 -9.69 12.85 -2.49
N PRO A 160 -9.80 13.12 -1.17
CA PRO A 160 -8.71 12.87 -0.22
C PRO A 160 -8.31 11.38 -0.10
N LEU A 161 -9.16 10.46 -0.54
CA LEU A 161 -8.92 9.01 -0.52
C LEU A 161 -8.18 8.52 -1.75
N SER A 162 -8.22 9.29 -2.86
CA SER A 162 -7.40 9.04 -4.04
C SER A 162 -6.05 9.72 -3.84
N GLN A 163 -5.03 8.93 -3.50
CA GLN A 163 -3.71 9.44 -3.13
C GLN A 163 -2.65 8.95 -4.11
N PHE A 164 -1.59 9.74 -4.22
CA PHE A 164 -0.39 9.35 -4.96
C PHE A 164 0.29 8.20 -4.23
N MET A 165 0.52 7.07 -4.90
CA MET A 165 1.02 5.84 -4.28
C MET A 165 2.44 6.02 -3.76
N ASP A 166 2.68 5.62 -2.51
CA ASP A 166 4.02 5.50 -1.95
C ASP A 166 4.75 4.33 -2.63
N GLN A 167 5.78 4.63 -3.40
CA GLN A 167 6.50 3.67 -4.25
C GLN A 167 8.01 3.69 -3.98
N ASN A 168 8.43 4.10 -2.77
CA ASN A 168 9.83 4.08 -2.37
C ASN A 168 10.42 2.68 -2.44
N ASN A 169 9.69 1.70 -1.91
CA ASN A 169 10.10 0.30 -1.86
C ASN A 169 8.85 -0.60 -1.91
N PRO A 170 9.00 -1.91 -2.10
CA PRO A 170 7.86 -2.84 -2.18
C PRO A 170 6.95 -2.81 -0.95
N LEU A 171 7.54 -2.66 0.24
CA LEU A 171 6.80 -2.60 1.49
C LEU A 171 5.93 -1.34 1.58
N ALA A 172 6.45 -0.18 1.17
CA ALA A 172 5.69 1.07 1.13
C ALA A 172 4.48 0.97 0.21
N GLU A 173 4.64 0.36 -0.96
CA GLU A 173 3.59 0.10 -1.93
C GLU A 173 2.52 -0.83 -1.38
N LEU A 174 2.92 -1.95 -0.79
CA LEU A 174 2.02 -2.93 -0.20
C LEU A 174 1.23 -2.36 0.98
N THR A 175 1.89 -1.66 1.89
CA THR A 175 1.24 -1.07 3.06
C THR A 175 0.31 0.07 2.69
N HIS A 176 0.63 0.87 1.67
CA HIS A 176 -0.28 1.91 1.17
C HIS A 176 -1.61 1.31 0.67
N LYS A 177 -1.55 0.18 -0.05
CA LYS A 177 -2.75 -0.54 -0.53
C LYS A 177 -3.60 -1.13 0.61
N ARG A 178 -3.03 -1.35 1.78
CA ARG A 178 -3.69 -1.90 2.98
C ARG A 178 -4.04 -0.85 4.03
N ARG A 179 -3.95 0.43 3.70
CA ARG A 179 -4.23 1.55 4.60
C ARG A 179 -5.72 1.72 4.83
N LEU A 180 -6.10 1.94 6.08
CA LEU A 180 -7.45 2.23 6.53
C LEU A 180 -7.49 3.68 7.04
N SER A 181 -8.33 4.51 6.45
CA SER A 181 -8.45 5.92 6.83
C SER A 181 -9.81 6.21 7.46
N ALA A 182 -9.81 6.87 8.61
CA ALA A 182 -11.03 7.40 9.23
C ALA A 182 -11.43 8.76 8.66
N LEU A 183 -10.59 9.36 7.83
CA LEU A 183 -10.76 10.69 7.24
C LEU A 183 -11.45 10.59 5.86
N GLY A 184 -11.96 11.71 5.38
CA GLY A 184 -12.51 11.84 4.03
C GLY A 184 -14.04 11.96 4.00
N PRO A 185 -14.64 11.88 2.80
CA PRO A 185 -16.09 12.01 2.64
C PRO A 185 -16.85 10.93 3.39
N GLY A 186 -17.77 11.34 4.28
CA GLY A 186 -18.53 10.45 5.17
C GLY A 186 -17.76 9.95 6.39
N GLY A 187 -16.51 10.40 6.60
CA GLY A 187 -15.67 10.10 7.75
C GLY A 187 -15.55 11.27 8.73
N LEU A 188 -14.53 11.18 9.59
CA LEU A 188 -14.22 12.17 10.61
C LEU A 188 -13.35 13.30 10.05
N SER A 189 -13.38 14.47 10.70
CA SER A 189 -12.39 15.53 10.54
C SER A 189 -11.35 15.44 11.66
N ARG A 190 -10.09 15.83 11.40
CA ARG A 190 -9.01 15.80 12.40
C ARG A 190 -9.37 16.54 13.69
N ASP A 191 -9.99 17.71 13.54
CA ASP A 191 -10.30 18.61 14.67
C ASP A 191 -11.44 18.09 15.53
N ARG A 192 -12.31 17.23 14.98
CA ARG A 192 -13.46 16.64 15.68
C ARG A 192 -13.18 15.24 16.25
N ALA A 193 -12.07 14.64 15.88
CA ALA A 193 -11.69 13.31 16.37
C ALA A 193 -11.09 13.41 17.77
N GLY A 194 -11.81 12.91 18.77
CA GLY A 194 -11.35 12.80 20.17
C GLY A 194 -10.36 11.66 20.36
N PHE A 195 -9.93 11.46 21.60
CA PHE A 195 -9.01 10.39 21.97
C PHE A 195 -9.61 9.00 21.78
N GLU A 196 -10.91 8.81 22.06
CA GLU A 196 -11.57 7.50 22.00
C GLU A 196 -11.51 6.86 20.62
N VAL A 197 -11.65 7.65 19.54
CA VAL A 197 -11.58 7.17 18.16
C VAL A 197 -10.15 6.80 17.77
N ARG A 198 -9.15 7.40 18.41
CA ARG A 198 -7.72 7.19 18.14
C ARG A 198 -7.11 6.05 18.93
N ASP A 199 -7.78 5.60 19.97
CA ASP A 199 -7.33 4.50 20.84
C ASP A 199 -7.45 3.14 20.16
N VAL A 200 -6.72 2.18 20.67
CA VAL A 200 -6.82 0.78 20.27
C VAL A 200 -7.96 0.13 21.04
N HIS A 201 -9.00 -0.26 20.32
CA HIS A 201 -10.14 -0.98 20.87
C HIS A 201 -9.87 -2.49 20.90
N TYR A 202 -10.46 -3.23 21.84
CA TYR A 202 -10.24 -4.68 21.91
C TYR A 202 -10.70 -5.43 20.65
N SER A 203 -11.68 -4.91 19.91
CA SER A 203 -12.14 -5.46 18.63
C SER A 203 -11.12 -5.35 17.50
N HIS A 204 -10.05 -4.56 17.68
CA HIS A 204 -8.96 -4.44 16.71
C HIS A 204 -8.09 -5.70 16.62
N TYR A 205 -8.17 -6.57 17.61
CA TYR A 205 -7.37 -7.80 17.65
C TYR A 205 -7.57 -8.65 16.38
N GLY A 206 -6.47 -8.93 15.70
CA GLY A 206 -6.49 -9.69 14.44
C GLY A 206 -7.09 -8.95 13.23
N ARG A 207 -7.53 -7.70 13.37
CA ARG A 207 -8.19 -6.89 12.32
C ARG A 207 -7.41 -5.65 11.93
N MET A 208 -7.06 -4.84 12.89
CA MET A 208 -6.27 -3.62 12.69
C MET A 208 -4.99 -3.67 13.51
N CYS A 209 -3.86 -3.30 12.89
CA CYS A 209 -2.59 -3.27 13.60
C CYS A 209 -2.62 -2.23 14.73
N PRO A 210 -2.26 -2.61 15.96
CA PRO A 210 -2.23 -1.67 17.08
C PRO A 210 -0.99 -0.77 17.10
N ILE A 211 0.03 -1.08 16.30
CA ILE A 211 1.35 -0.44 16.33
C ILE A 211 1.54 0.51 15.16
N GLU A 212 1.29 0.05 13.94
CA GLU A 212 1.52 0.85 12.73
C GLU A 212 0.45 1.94 12.58
N THR A 213 0.83 3.18 12.84
CA THR A 213 0.01 4.39 12.65
C THR A 213 0.94 5.58 12.42
N PRO A 214 0.53 6.64 11.70
CA PRO A 214 1.35 7.85 11.59
C PRO A 214 1.61 8.50 12.94
N GLU A 215 2.75 9.15 13.08
CA GLU A 215 3.03 10.06 14.19
C GLU A 215 2.44 11.44 13.91
N GLY A 216 1.95 12.12 14.93
CA GLY A 216 1.43 13.49 14.81
C GLY A 216 -0.10 13.57 14.72
N PRO A 217 -0.67 14.57 14.02
CA PRO A 217 -2.10 14.87 14.05
C PRO A 217 -3.03 13.75 13.59
N ASN A 218 -2.52 12.83 12.76
CA ASN A 218 -3.28 11.72 12.20
C ASN A 218 -3.15 10.42 13.01
N ILE A 219 -2.52 10.45 14.16
CA ILE A 219 -2.35 9.25 15.02
C ILE A 219 -3.69 8.61 15.33
N GLY A 220 -3.80 7.30 15.15
CA GLY A 220 -5.03 6.54 15.38
C GLY A 220 -6.14 6.74 14.33
N LEU A 221 -6.07 7.78 13.50
CA LEU A 221 -7.04 8.01 12.41
C LEU A 221 -6.67 7.30 11.12
N ILE A 222 -5.39 7.04 10.93
CA ILE A 222 -4.87 6.22 9.85
C ILE A 222 -4.32 4.95 10.47
N SER A 223 -4.84 3.82 10.04
CA SER A 223 -4.46 2.49 10.53
C SER A 223 -4.18 1.57 9.36
N TYR A 224 -3.72 0.36 9.64
CA TYR A 224 -3.38 -0.63 8.63
C TYR A 224 -4.03 -1.97 8.94
N LEU A 225 -4.50 -2.64 7.90
CA LEU A 225 -5.11 -3.96 8.02
C LEU A 225 -4.09 -4.97 8.54
N ALA A 226 -4.49 -5.81 9.49
CA ALA A 226 -3.64 -6.89 10.01
C ALA A 226 -3.33 -7.93 8.92
N THR A 227 -2.27 -8.71 9.12
CA THR A 227 -1.72 -9.63 8.10
C THR A 227 -2.74 -10.64 7.58
N PHE A 228 -3.54 -11.25 8.43
CA PHE A 228 -4.52 -12.30 8.06
C PHE A 228 -5.95 -11.79 7.95
N ALA A 229 -6.20 -10.51 8.25
CA ALA A 229 -7.52 -9.93 8.17
C ALA A 229 -7.96 -9.74 6.72
N ARG A 230 -9.26 -9.86 6.51
CA ARG A 230 -9.92 -9.54 5.24
C ARG A 230 -11.17 -8.70 5.47
N ILE A 231 -11.64 -8.06 4.42
CA ILE A 231 -12.88 -7.29 4.44
C ILE A 231 -13.96 -8.14 3.75
N ASN A 232 -15.10 -8.32 4.41
CA ASN A 232 -16.21 -9.08 3.85
C ASN A 232 -17.01 -8.25 2.83
N GLU A 233 -18.03 -8.85 2.22
CA GLU A 233 -18.89 -8.19 1.23
C GLU A 233 -19.71 -7.01 1.79
N TYR A 234 -19.95 -6.97 3.11
CA TYR A 234 -20.64 -5.90 3.80
C TYR A 234 -19.72 -4.76 4.27
N GLY A 235 -18.41 -4.92 4.13
CA GLY A 235 -17.40 -3.95 4.54
C GLY A 235 -16.86 -4.12 5.95
N PHE A 236 -17.24 -5.16 6.68
CA PHE A 236 -16.67 -5.43 8.01
C PHE A 236 -15.38 -6.21 7.92
N ILE A 237 -14.47 -5.94 8.84
CA ILE A 237 -13.18 -6.62 8.92
C ILE A 237 -13.36 -7.95 9.64
N GLU A 238 -12.93 -9.03 9.01
CA GLU A 238 -12.97 -10.39 9.56
C GLU A 238 -11.57 -10.87 9.91
N ALA A 239 -11.46 -11.62 11.00
CA ALA A 239 -10.23 -12.30 11.41
C ALA A 239 -10.40 -13.81 11.32
N PRO A 240 -9.36 -14.58 10.98
CA PRO A 240 -9.41 -16.04 10.92
C PRO A 240 -9.18 -16.66 12.30
N TYR A 241 -9.90 -17.72 12.59
CA TYR A 241 -9.75 -18.53 13.80
C TYR A 241 -9.90 -20.01 13.47
N ARG A 242 -9.18 -20.86 14.20
CA ARG A 242 -9.31 -22.31 14.10
C ARG A 242 -10.43 -22.81 15.03
N ARG A 243 -11.31 -23.62 14.50
CA ARG A 243 -12.41 -24.19 15.27
C ARG A 243 -11.91 -25.27 16.22
N VAL A 244 -12.41 -25.25 17.46
CA VAL A 244 -12.19 -26.31 18.45
C VAL A 244 -13.45 -27.16 18.52
N ASP A 245 -13.30 -28.47 18.28
CA ASP A 245 -14.40 -29.40 18.42
C ASP A 245 -14.66 -29.65 19.92
N LYS A 246 -15.87 -29.32 20.39
CA LYS A 246 -16.26 -29.47 21.81
C LYS A 246 -16.43 -30.90 22.26
N GLU A 247 -16.75 -31.82 21.35
CA GLU A 247 -16.95 -33.24 21.72
C GLU A 247 -15.62 -33.95 21.95
N THR A 248 -14.64 -33.68 21.08
CA THR A 248 -13.34 -34.35 21.14
C THR A 248 -12.25 -33.50 21.78
N GLY A 249 -12.46 -32.19 21.92
CA GLY A 249 -11.49 -31.23 22.42
C GLY A 249 -10.30 -31.00 21.47
N VAL A 250 -10.42 -31.40 20.20
CA VAL A 250 -9.39 -31.27 19.18
C VAL A 250 -9.49 -29.91 18.47
N VAL A 251 -8.36 -29.22 18.31
CA VAL A 251 -8.26 -28.03 17.47
C VAL A 251 -8.20 -28.48 16.02
N THR A 252 -9.25 -28.19 15.25
CA THR A 252 -9.33 -28.58 13.84
C THR A 252 -8.50 -27.67 12.95
N ASN A 253 -8.24 -28.12 11.72
CA ASN A 253 -7.61 -27.27 10.69
C ASN A 253 -8.65 -26.42 9.92
N GLU A 254 -9.92 -26.49 10.31
CA GLU A 254 -10.96 -25.64 9.74
C GLU A 254 -10.76 -24.21 10.22
N VAL A 255 -10.55 -23.30 9.27
CA VAL A 255 -10.39 -21.88 9.53
C VAL A 255 -11.70 -21.16 9.25
N VAL A 256 -12.24 -20.51 10.28
CA VAL A 256 -13.46 -19.70 10.17
C VAL A 256 -13.10 -18.22 10.29
N TYR A 257 -13.56 -17.44 9.31
CA TYR A 257 -13.46 -15.99 9.37
C TYR A 257 -14.71 -15.43 10.05
N MET A 258 -14.52 -14.60 11.05
CA MET A 258 -15.64 -13.99 11.75
C MET A 258 -15.40 -12.50 12.02
N THR A 259 -16.50 -11.75 12.02
CA THR A 259 -16.56 -10.34 12.38
C THR A 259 -16.44 -10.16 13.89
N ALA A 260 -16.18 -8.92 14.35
CA ALA A 260 -15.94 -8.64 15.75
C ALA A 260 -17.17 -8.90 16.65
N ASP A 261 -18.38 -8.65 16.14
CA ASP A 261 -19.65 -8.91 16.83
C ASP A 261 -19.91 -10.40 17.04
N VAL A 262 -19.57 -11.22 16.05
CA VAL A 262 -19.67 -12.70 16.15
C VAL A 262 -18.64 -13.24 17.12
N GLU A 263 -17.39 -12.74 17.06
CA GLU A 263 -16.30 -13.14 17.97
C GLU A 263 -16.64 -12.86 19.45
N ASP A 264 -17.37 -11.80 19.74
CA ASP A 264 -17.75 -11.42 21.09
C ASP A 264 -18.57 -12.51 21.84
N ASN A 265 -19.13 -13.47 21.13
CA ASN A 265 -19.90 -14.58 21.69
C ASN A 265 -19.06 -15.79 22.06
N PHE A 266 -17.77 -15.82 21.69
CA PHE A 266 -16.91 -16.99 21.81
C PHE A 266 -15.68 -16.72 22.66
N ILE A 267 -15.18 -17.78 23.27
CA ILE A 267 -13.90 -17.79 24.00
C ILE A 267 -12.84 -18.30 23.04
N VAL A 268 -11.80 -17.48 22.85
CA VAL A 268 -10.72 -17.75 21.89
C VAL A 268 -9.40 -17.94 22.63
N ALA A 269 -8.78 -19.10 22.44
CA ALA A 269 -7.46 -19.40 22.98
C ALA A 269 -6.36 -18.70 22.19
N GLN A 270 -5.23 -18.44 22.83
CA GLN A 270 -4.06 -17.86 22.16
C GLN A 270 -3.35 -18.91 21.28
N ALA A 271 -2.71 -18.44 20.21
CA ALA A 271 -2.03 -19.31 19.25
C ALA A 271 -0.79 -20.04 19.80
N ASN A 272 -0.18 -19.52 20.87
CA ASN A 272 1.01 -20.09 21.50
C ASN A 272 0.69 -21.18 22.57
N GLU A 273 -0.57 -21.52 22.79
CA GLU A 273 -0.91 -22.61 23.70
C GLU A 273 -0.43 -23.95 23.10
N PRO A 274 0.27 -24.77 23.91
CA PRO A 274 0.80 -26.05 23.44
C PRO A 274 -0.33 -27.02 23.11
N LEU A 275 -0.20 -27.69 21.97
CA LEU A 275 -1.08 -28.77 21.54
C LEU A 275 -0.42 -30.11 21.75
N THR A 276 -1.21 -31.16 22.01
CA THR A 276 -0.75 -32.55 22.04
C THR A 276 -0.58 -33.06 20.61
N GLU A 277 0.08 -34.23 20.44
CA GLU A 277 0.20 -34.90 19.13
C GLU A 277 -1.16 -35.18 18.47
N GLU A 278 -2.21 -35.34 19.28
CA GLU A 278 -3.59 -35.54 18.81
C GLU A 278 -4.29 -34.22 18.46
N GLY A 279 -3.63 -33.06 18.62
CA GLY A 279 -4.18 -31.73 18.34
C GLY A 279 -5.11 -31.18 19.44
N LYS A 280 -5.06 -31.73 20.66
CA LYS A 280 -5.79 -31.20 21.82
C LYS A 280 -4.95 -30.20 22.58
N LEU A 281 -5.61 -29.26 23.28
CA LEU A 281 -4.94 -28.34 24.18
C LEU A 281 -4.26 -29.16 25.32
N ALA A 282 -2.94 -29.00 25.45
CA ALA A 282 -2.14 -29.84 26.36
C ALA A 282 -2.40 -29.50 27.86
N ARG A 283 -2.64 -28.21 28.14
CA ARG A 283 -2.88 -27.75 29.52
C ARG A 283 -4.36 -27.86 29.90
N PRO A 284 -4.71 -28.22 31.15
CA PRO A 284 -6.09 -28.23 31.62
C PRO A 284 -6.68 -26.81 31.71
N LYS A 285 -5.85 -25.81 32.02
CA LYS A 285 -6.20 -24.39 31.98
C LYS A 285 -5.36 -23.69 30.93
N VAL A 286 -5.99 -22.88 30.12
CA VAL A 286 -5.41 -22.17 28.98
C VAL A 286 -5.68 -20.67 29.05
N ASN A 287 -4.77 -19.89 28.54
CA ASN A 287 -4.99 -18.46 28.38
C ASN A 287 -5.92 -18.22 27.20
N ALA A 288 -7.01 -17.53 27.46
CA ALA A 288 -8.01 -17.23 26.48
C ALA A 288 -8.47 -15.78 26.57
N ARG A 289 -9.17 -15.35 25.56
CA ARG A 289 -9.75 -14.01 25.43
C ARG A 289 -11.26 -14.13 25.30
N TYR A 290 -11.97 -13.31 26.04
CA TYR A 290 -13.42 -13.13 25.90
C TYR A 290 -13.72 -11.63 25.95
N ARG A 291 -14.14 -11.06 24.82
CA ARG A 291 -14.33 -9.60 24.62
C ARG A 291 -13.07 -8.81 24.99
N ASP A 292 -13.20 -7.91 25.98
CA ASP A 292 -12.13 -7.07 26.51
C ASP A 292 -11.26 -7.74 27.60
N LYS A 293 -11.65 -8.96 28.03
CA LYS A 293 -11.02 -9.68 29.16
C LYS A 293 -10.08 -10.76 28.67
N ILE A 294 -8.88 -10.76 29.24
CA ILE A 294 -7.94 -11.87 29.16
C ILE A 294 -8.18 -12.72 30.41
N LEU A 295 -8.46 -14.00 30.24
CA LEU A 295 -8.78 -14.90 31.31
C LEU A 295 -8.08 -16.24 31.13
N GLU A 296 -7.83 -16.90 32.27
CA GLU A 296 -7.43 -18.30 32.29
C GLU A 296 -8.67 -19.14 32.51
N CYS A 297 -9.01 -19.99 31.54
CA CYS A 297 -10.19 -20.83 31.59
C CYS A 297 -9.85 -22.30 31.37
N GLU A 298 -10.81 -23.18 31.69
CA GLU A 298 -10.69 -24.60 31.39
C GLU A 298 -10.73 -24.83 29.88
N ARG A 299 -9.89 -25.75 29.39
CA ARG A 299 -9.77 -26.05 27.93
C ARG A 299 -11.09 -26.44 27.26
N GLU A 300 -12.03 -26.99 28.00
CA GLU A 300 -13.34 -27.43 27.52
C GLU A 300 -14.28 -26.26 27.20
N LEU A 301 -14.01 -25.07 27.73
CA LEU A 301 -14.76 -23.85 27.47
C LEU A 301 -14.33 -23.13 26.19
N VAL A 302 -13.17 -23.47 25.64
CA VAL A 302 -12.61 -22.82 24.47
C VAL A 302 -13.39 -23.18 23.22
N ASP A 303 -13.84 -22.18 22.46
CA ASP A 303 -14.58 -22.32 21.22
C ASP A 303 -13.70 -22.30 19.97
N TYR A 304 -12.72 -21.40 19.98
CA TYR A 304 -11.79 -21.18 18.87
C TYR A 304 -10.37 -20.93 19.38
N MET A 305 -9.42 -21.07 18.48
CA MET A 305 -8.01 -20.78 18.72
C MET A 305 -7.48 -19.84 17.63
N ASP A 306 -6.59 -18.91 17.98
CA ASP A 306 -5.91 -18.05 17.02
C ASP A 306 -5.10 -18.90 16.04
N VAL A 307 -5.03 -18.45 14.78
CA VAL A 307 -4.27 -19.15 13.72
C VAL A 307 -2.77 -18.98 13.91
N SER A 308 -2.32 -17.75 14.23
CA SER A 308 -0.91 -17.43 14.40
C SER A 308 -0.76 -16.18 15.28
N PRO A 309 0.33 -16.05 16.05
CA PRO A 309 0.64 -14.80 16.77
C PRO A 309 0.81 -13.59 15.85
N LYS A 310 1.20 -13.79 14.61
CA LYS A 310 1.38 -12.72 13.61
C LYS A 310 0.08 -12.08 13.13
N MET A 311 -1.06 -12.69 13.39
CA MET A 311 -2.36 -12.15 12.97
C MET A 311 -2.70 -10.80 13.59
N VAL A 312 -2.04 -10.42 14.67
CA VAL A 312 -2.32 -9.19 15.43
C VAL A 312 -1.76 -7.94 14.74
N VAL A 313 -0.66 -8.07 14.02
CA VAL A 313 0.12 -6.96 13.48
C VAL A 313 0.00 -6.84 11.96
N SER A 314 0.33 -5.64 11.43
CA SER A 314 0.41 -5.39 10.00
C SER A 314 1.66 -6.02 9.37
N VAL A 315 1.73 -6.00 8.04
CA VAL A 315 2.87 -6.55 7.29
C VAL A 315 4.19 -5.88 7.66
N ALA A 316 4.23 -4.55 7.72
CA ALA A 316 5.45 -3.81 8.08
C ALA A 316 5.92 -4.12 9.51
N THR A 317 5.00 -4.18 10.45
CA THR A 317 5.30 -4.53 11.85
C THR A 317 5.74 -5.98 12.00
N ALA A 318 5.17 -6.89 11.20
CA ALA A 318 5.55 -8.30 11.21
C ALA A 318 6.97 -8.57 10.68
N MET A 319 7.59 -7.60 10.02
CA MET A 319 8.98 -7.69 9.56
C MET A 319 10.01 -7.29 10.63
N ILE A 320 9.60 -6.81 11.78
CA ILE A 320 10.51 -6.45 12.89
C ILE A 320 10.87 -7.70 13.66
N PRO A 321 12.14 -8.14 13.67
CA PRO A 321 12.57 -9.27 14.50
C PRO A 321 12.58 -8.86 15.97
N PHE A 322 12.31 -9.79 16.87
CA PHE A 322 12.24 -9.53 18.33
C PHE A 322 11.29 -8.38 18.70
N LEU A 323 10.17 -8.28 17.98
CA LEU A 323 9.16 -7.24 18.22
C LEU A 323 8.64 -7.25 19.67
N GLU A 324 8.50 -8.42 20.26
CA GLU A 324 8.03 -8.64 21.63
C GLU A 324 8.96 -8.03 22.69
N ASN A 325 10.22 -7.76 22.35
CA ASN A 325 11.21 -7.16 23.24
C ASN A 325 11.35 -5.65 23.07
N ASP A 326 10.58 -5.06 22.19
CA ASP A 326 10.59 -3.62 21.91
C ASP A 326 9.35 -2.93 22.50
N ASP A 327 9.54 -1.72 22.99
CA ASP A 327 8.42 -0.86 23.38
C ASP A 327 7.55 -0.50 22.16
N ALA A 328 6.22 -0.42 22.35
CA ALA A 328 5.28 -0.15 21.28
C ALA A 328 5.56 1.17 20.55
N ASN A 329 5.98 2.21 21.25
CA ASN A 329 6.33 3.50 20.65
C ASN A 329 7.51 3.37 19.67
N ARG A 330 8.50 2.56 20.01
CA ARG A 330 9.66 2.32 19.15
C ARG A 330 9.34 1.38 18.00
N ALA A 331 8.50 0.39 18.21
CA ALA A 331 7.99 -0.48 17.15
C ALA A 331 7.19 0.33 16.10
N LEU A 332 6.38 1.30 16.54
CA LEU A 332 5.68 2.24 15.67
C LEU A 332 6.65 3.03 14.79
N MET A 333 7.69 3.61 15.40
CA MET A 333 8.72 4.34 14.65
C MET A 333 9.44 3.44 13.66
N GLY A 334 9.80 2.21 14.08
CA GLY A 334 10.44 1.21 13.22
C GLY A 334 9.58 0.81 12.02
N ALA A 335 8.31 0.52 12.23
CA ALA A 335 7.36 0.20 11.17
C ALA A 335 7.22 1.35 10.17
N ASN A 336 7.11 2.59 10.65
CA ASN A 336 7.02 3.78 9.80
C ASN A 336 8.31 4.03 8.99
N MET A 337 9.48 3.84 9.60
CA MET A 337 10.76 4.07 8.92
C MET A 337 11.10 3.00 7.88
N GLN A 338 10.65 1.75 8.05
CA GLN A 338 10.79 0.72 7.00
C GLN A 338 10.16 1.16 5.67
N ARG A 339 9.03 1.84 5.71
CA ARG A 339 8.35 2.36 4.51
C ARG A 339 9.11 3.49 3.81
N GLN A 340 10.02 4.17 4.50
CA GLN A 340 10.83 5.27 3.98
C GLN A 340 12.18 4.82 3.42
N ALA A 341 12.51 3.53 3.52
CA ALA A 341 13.77 3.00 3.06
C ALA A 341 13.94 3.15 1.54
N VAL A 342 15.09 3.69 1.13
CA VAL A 342 15.42 3.88 -0.28
C VAL A 342 16.00 2.59 -0.84
N PRO A 343 15.59 2.13 -2.04
CA PRO A 343 16.21 0.98 -2.71
C PRO A 343 17.69 1.22 -2.97
N LEU A 344 18.52 0.31 -2.51
CA LEU A 344 19.97 0.40 -2.70
C LEU A 344 20.40 -0.24 -4.02
N LEU A 345 21.59 0.13 -4.51
CA LEU A 345 22.19 -0.40 -5.73
C LEU A 345 22.36 -1.92 -5.65
N LYS A 346 22.90 -2.41 -4.53
CA LYS A 346 22.99 -3.84 -4.20
C LYS A 346 22.30 -4.05 -2.86
N THR A 347 21.28 -4.86 -2.85
CA THR A 347 20.54 -5.22 -1.64
C THR A 347 21.06 -6.55 -1.09
N GLU A 348 20.91 -6.75 0.21
CA GLU A 348 21.24 -7.99 0.88
C GLU A 348 20.04 -8.48 1.68
N ARG A 349 19.79 -9.77 1.59
CA ARG A 349 18.82 -10.44 2.43
C ARG A 349 19.25 -10.34 3.90
N PRO A 350 18.36 -9.96 4.84
CA PRO A 350 18.73 -9.85 6.25
C PRO A 350 19.13 -11.21 6.81
N TYR A 351 20.16 -11.26 7.64
CA TYR A 351 20.54 -12.48 8.37
C TYR A 351 19.47 -12.89 9.38
N VAL A 352 18.84 -11.90 10.03
CA VAL A 352 17.76 -12.13 10.97
C VAL A 352 16.46 -11.61 10.37
N GLY A 353 15.60 -12.52 9.96
CA GLY A 353 14.30 -12.23 9.36
C GLY A 353 13.15 -12.83 10.17
N THR A 354 11.93 -12.51 9.76
CA THR A 354 10.71 -13.00 10.41
C THR A 354 9.92 -13.98 9.55
N GLY A 355 10.38 -14.25 8.31
CA GLY A 355 9.69 -15.08 7.32
C GLY A 355 8.56 -14.36 6.58
N MET A 356 8.24 -13.12 6.93
CA MET A 356 7.26 -12.32 6.20
C MET A 356 7.83 -11.69 4.92
N GLU A 357 9.14 -11.60 4.80
CA GLU A 357 9.86 -10.92 3.72
C GLU A 357 9.53 -11.53 2.35
N TYR A 358 9.55 -12.85 2.25
CA TYR A 358 9.22 -13.55 0.99
C TYR A 358 7.79 -13.27 0.54
N LYS A 359 6.84 -13.43 1.46
CA LYS A 359 5.42 -13.21 1.18
C LYS A 359 5.14 -11.77 0.76
N ALA A 360 5.74 -10.80 1.43
CA ALA A 360 5.60 -9.39 1.09
C ALA A 360 6.20 -9.06 -0.28
N ALA A 361 7.38 -9.60 -0.64
CA ALA A 361 8.00 -9.39 -1.93
C ALA A 361 7.14 -9.95 -3.09
N VAL A 362 6.61 -11.15 -2.92
CA VAL A 362 5.74 -11.80 -3.91
C VAL A 362 4.42 -11.05 -4.07
N ASP A 363 3.75 -10.71 -2.97
CA ASP A 363 2.43 -10.07 -2.99
C ASP A 363 2.49 -8.60 -3.43
N SER A 364 3.61 -7.91 -3.26
CA SER A 364 3.80 -6.55 -3.74
C SER A 364 3.83 -6.43 -5.27
N GLY A 365 4.11 -7.53 -5.98
CA GLY A 365 4.15 -7.56 -7.43
C GLY A 365 5.41 -6.95 -8.07
N VAL A 366 6.44 -6.62 -7.28
CA VAL A 366 7.71 -6.07 -7.78
C VAL A 366 8.64 -7.14 -8.36
N CYS A 367 8.47 -8.39 -7.92
CA CYS A 367 9.20 -9.54 -8.44
C CYS A 367 8.43 -10.20 -9.59
N ILE A 368 9.17 -10.72 -10.57
CA ILE A 368 8.59 -11.52 -11.64
C ILE A 368 8.50 -12.97 -11.19
N ILE A 369 7.30 -13.54 -11.32
CA ILE A 369 6.95 -14.88 -10.86
C ILE A 369 6.65 -15.77 -12.07
N ALA A 370 7.07 -17.03 -12.02
CA ALA A 370 6.77 -18.03 -13.05
C ALA A 370 5.27 -18.35 -13.08
N LYS A 371 4.66 -18.24 -14.26
CA LYS A 371 3.25 -18.57 -14.47
C LYS A 371 2.99 -20.05 -14.64
N GLN A 372 4.00 -20.81 -15.10
CA GLN A 372 3.96 -22.23 -15.36
C GLN A 372 5.30 -22.87 -15.00
N ASP A 373 5.28 -24.19 -14.82
CA ASP A 373 6.48 -25.00 -14.68
C ASP A 373 7.23 -25.07 -16.01
N GLY A 374 8.54 -25.12 -15.98
CA GLY A 374 9.32 -25.22 -17.21
C GLY A 374 10.82 -25.13 -17.00
N ILE A 375 11.53 -25.00 -18.12
CA ILE A 375 12.98 -24.84 -18.14
C ILE A 375 13.32 -23.47 -18.73
N VAL A 376 14.24 -22.77 -18.09
CA VAL A 376 14.73 -21.47 -18.56
C VAL A 376 15.50 -21.66 -19.86
N HIS A 377 14.94 -21.17 -20.97
CA HIS A 377 15.54 -21.29 -22.30
C HIS A 377 16.57 -20.20 -22.55
N SER A 378 16.26 -18.96 -22.20
CA SER A 378 17.11 -17.80 -22.39
C SER A 378 16.93 -16.79 -21.28
N VAL A 379 18.03 -16.16 -20.85
CA VAL A 379 18.05 -15.06 -19.87
C VAL A 379 18.88 -13.94 -20.45
N SER A 380 18.30 -12.75 -20.48
CA SER A 380 19.00 -11.51 -20.79
C SER A 380 18.68 -10.46 -19.72
N ALA A 381 19.29 -9.29 -19.81
CA ALA A 381 18.97 -8.19 -18.91
C ALA A 381 17.53 -7.68 -19.07
N ASP A 382 16.93 -7.85 -20.25
CA ASP A 382 15.64 -7.28 -20.62
C ASP A 382 14.49 -8.30 -20.60
N GLU A 383 14.80 -9.61 -20.77
CA GLU A 383 13.76 -10.62 -20.80
C GLU A 383 14.25 -12.00 -20.33
N ILE A 384 13.32 -12.78 -19.81
CA ILE A 384 13.48 -14.18 -19.48
C ILE A 384 12.48 -14.98 -20.33
N ILE A 385 12.96 -16.07 -20.97
CA ILE A 385 12.13 -16.97 -21.76
C ILE A 385 12.14 -18.35 -21.10
N ILE A 386 10.96 -18.84 -20.76
CA ILE A 386 10.76 -20.19 -20.19
C ILE A 386 9.99 -21.03 -21.19
N LYS A 387 10.42 -22.27 -21.37
CA LYS A 387 9.69 -23.29 -22.12
C LYS A 387 9.08 -24.29 -21.14
N ASP A 388 7.79 -24.52 -21.26
CA ASP A 388 7.12 -25.56 -20.52
C ASP A 388 7.41 -26.96 -21.08
N ASP A 389 6.93 -27.99 -20.39
CA ASP A 389 7.13 -29.40 -20.80
C ASP A 389 6.40 -29.74 -22.12
N VAL A 390 5.48 -28.90 -22.59
CA VAL A 390 4.75 -29.03 -23.86
C VAL A 390 5.44 -28.29 -25.00
N GLY A 391 6.44 -27.44 -24.69
CA GLY A 391 7.21 -26.66 -25.66
C GLY A 391 6.69 -25.24 -25.93
N LEU A 392 5.70 -24.76 -25.17
CA LEU A 392 5.23 -23.37 -25.26
C LEU A 392 6.24 -22.42 -24.61
N GLU A 393 6.44 -21.29 -25.26
CA GLU A 393 7.35 -20.24 -24.77
C GLU A 393 6.60 -19.16 -24.00
N TYR A 394 7.03 -18.91 -22.77
CA TYR A 394 6.57 -17.80 -21.93
C TYR A 394 7.66 -16.76 -21.85
N ARG A 395 7.36 -15.53 -22.29
CA ARG A 395 8.27 -14.40 -22.29
C ARG A 395 7.93 -13.42 -21.16
N TYR A 396 8.91 -13.11 -20.32
CA TYR A 396 8.82 -12.18 -19.22
C TYR A 396 9.72 -10.98 -19.49
N LYS A 397 9.14 -9.83 -19.75
CA LYS A 397 9.89 -8.57 -19.91
C LYS A 397 10.24 -7.99 -18.55
N LEU A 398 11.48 -7.56 -18.39
CA LEU A 398 11.99 -6.94 -17.19
C LEU A 398 11.89 -5.41 -17.30
N THR A 399 11.48 -4.77 -16.20
CA THR A 399 11.50 -3.30 -16.08
C THR A 399 12.92 -2.85 -15.75
N LYS A 400 13.47 -1.95 -16.57
CA LYS A 400 14.83 -1.44 -16.41
C LYS A 400 14.82 0.05 -16.15
N PHE A 401 15.48 0.48 -15.08
CA PHE A 401 15.76 1.90 -14.73
C PHE A 401 14.59 2.85 -14.91
N LYS A 402 13.41 2.43 -14.46
CA LYS A 402 12.20 3.25 -14.50
C LYS A 402 12.11 4.10 -13.23
N ARG A 403 11.68 5.35 -13.39
CA ARG A 403 11.41 6.23 -12.25
C ARG A 403 10.17 5.78 -11.49
N SER A 404 10.27 5.66 -10.17
CA SER A 404 9.11 5.51 -9.29
C SER A 404 8.46 6.87 -8.99
N ASN A 405 7.31 6.87 -8.33
CA ASN A 405 6.61 8.10 -7.96
C ASN A 405 7.45 9.04 -7.10
N GLN A 406 8.33 8.52 -6.25
CA GLN A 406 9.22 9.29 -5.39
C GLN A 406 10.62 9.52 -5.99
N GLY A 407 10.82 9.18 -7.24
CA GLY A 407 12.11 9.37 -7.91
C GLY A 407 13.15 8.28 -7.66
N THR A 408 12.77 7.19 -7.02
CA THR A 408 13.64 6.01 -6.83
C THR A 408 13.73 5.17 -8.11
N CYS A 409 14.77 4.36 -8.23
CA CYS A 409 14.99 3.51 -9.40
C CYS A 409 14.26 2.18 -9.26
N VAL A 410 13.40 1.87 -10.23
CA VAL A 410 12.78 0.55 -10.37
C VAL A 410 13.57 -0.21 -11.43
N ASN A 411 14.30 -1.25 -11.02
CA ASN A 411 15.12 -2.06 -11.87
C ASN A 411 14.97 -3.53 -11.48
N GLN A 412 14.56 -4.37 -12.41
CA GLN A 412 14.41 -5.80 -12.20
C GLN A 412 15.64 -6.55 -12.72
N ARG A 413 16.13 -7.51 -11.94
CA ARG A 413 17.32 -8.31 -12.25
C ARG A 413 16.95 -9.78 -12.20
N PRO A 414 17.29 -10.58 -13.24
CA PRO A 414 17.06 -12.02 -13.22
C PRO A 414 17.93 -12.70 -12.15
N ILE A 415 17.36 -13.68 -11.47
CA ILE A 415 18.05 -14.52 -10.47
C ILE A 415 18.17 -15.98 -10.91
N VAL A 416 17.58 -16.35 -12.05
CA VAL A 416 17.63 -17.69 -12.63
C VAL A 416 18.66 -17.76 -13.75
N ASN A 417 19.19 -18.95 -13.96
CA ASN A 417 20.19 -19.22 -14.99
C ASN A 417 19.59 -20.04 -16.15
N LYS A 418 20.19 -19.94 -17.34
CA LYS A 418 19.80 -20.74 -18.50
C LYS A 418 19.92 -22.22 -18.19
N GLY A 419 18.89 -23.02 -18.51
CA GLY A 419 18.81 -24.44 -18.28
C GLY A 419 18.30 -24.83 -16.89
N GLU A 420 18.04 -23.91 -16.02
CA GLU A 420 17.45 -24.15 -14.69
C GLU A 420 15.97 -24.53 -14.81
N ARG A 421 15.54 -25.54 -14.05
CA ARG A 421 14.11 -25.87 -13.94
C ARG A 421 13.45 -24.95 -12.92
N VAL A 422 12.32 -24.38 -13.31
CA VAL A 422 11.53 -23.48 -12.47
C VAL A 422 10.12 -24.04 -12.29
N GLU A 423 9.56 -23.81 -11.12
CA GLU A 423 8.20 -24.20 -10.76
C GLU A 423 7.26 -22.99 -10.81
N LYS A 424 5.98 -23.25 -11.01
CA LYS A 424 4.95 -22.22 -10.96
C LYS A 424 4.95 -21.52 -9.59
N GLY A 425 4.97 -20.18 -9.61
CA GLY A 425 5.04 -19.37 -8.39
C GLY A 425 6.45 -19.06 -7.90
N GLN A 426 7.50 -19.63 -8.53
CA GLN A 426 8.89 -19.31 -8.20
C GLN A 426 9.25 -17.91 -8.70
N VAL A 427 10.05 -17.19 -7.93
CA VAL A 427 10.57 -15.87 -8.32
C VAL A 427 11.65 -16.04 -9.39
N LEU A 428 11.47 -15.36 -10.52
CA LEU A 428 12.40 -15.37 -11.65
C LEU A 428 13.34 -14.17 -11.67
N ALA A 429 12.87 -13.02 -11.21
CA ALA A 429 13.64 -11.80 -11.17
C ALA A 429 13.32 -10.98 -9.93
N ASP A 430 14.35 -10.42 -9.31
CA ASP A 430 14.22 -9.50 -8.18
C ASP A 430 13.90 -8.08 -8.66
N GLY A 431 13.02 -7.40 -7.92
CA GLY A 431 12.70 -5.99 -8.11
C GLY A 431 13.57 -5.06 -7.25
N PRO A 432 13.17 -3.80 -7.10
CA PRO A 432 13.83 -2.84 -6.22
C PRO A 432 13.70 -3.30 -4.76
N ALA A 433 14.75 -3.10 -3.97
CA ALA A 433 14.80 -3.49 -2.56
C ALA A 433 14.38 -4.93 -2.29
N THR A 434 14.72 -5.85 -3.17
CA THR A 434 14.53 -7.30 -3.02
C THR A 434 15.81 -8.05 -3.34
N ALA A 435 16.02 -9.16 -2.67
CA ALA A 435 17.12 -10.07 -2.92
C ALA A 435 16.63 -11.52 -2.72
N ASP A 436 16.90 -12.40 -3.68
CA ASP A 436 16.47 -13.80 -3.68
C ASP A 436 14.96 -14.00 -3.43
N GLY A 437 14.14 -13.07 -3.91
CA GLY A 437 12.69 -13.09 -3.71
C GLY A 437 12.21 -12.63 -2.33
N GLU A 438 13.09 -12.11 -1.49
CA GLU A 438 12.77 -11.56 -0.17
C GLU A 438 12.94 -10.05 -0.14
N VAL A 439 12.10 -9.34 0.62
CA VAL A 439 12.25 -7.90 0.84
C VAL A 439 13.56 -7.62 1.57
N SER A 440 14.39 -6.77 1.00
CA SER A 440 15.72 -6.42 1.48
C SER A 440 15.86 -4.90 1.47
N LEU A 441 15.48 -4.25 2.58
CA LEU A 441 15.42 -2.80 2.69
C LEU A 441 16.76 -2.13 2.97
N GLY A 442 17.81 -2.91 3.28
CA GLY A 442 19.09 -2.38 3.68
C GLY A 442 20.25 -3.35 3.49
N LYS A 443 21.22 -3.22 4.34
CA LYS A 443 22.47 -3.99 4.36
C LYS A 443 22.75 -4.58 5.73
N ASN A 444 23.47 -5.70 5.74
CA ASN A 444 23.96 -6.32 6.96
C ASN A 444 25.34 -5.70 7.32
N ALA A 445 25.34 -4.70 8.18
CA ALA A 445 26.56 -4.01 8.63
C ALA A 445 27.03 -4.56 9.97
N LEU A 446 28.34 -4.55 10.20
CA LEU A 446 28.95 -4.88 11.50
C LEU A 446 28.83 -3.67 12.42
N ILE A 447 27.98 -3.78 13.44
CA ILE A 447 27.65 -2.69 14.37
C ILE A 447 28.35 -2.89 15.71
N GLY A 448 28.95 -1.83 16.24
CA GLY A 448 29.46 -1.79 17.61
C GLY A 448 28.73 -0.75 18.44
N PHE A 449 28.35 -1.12 19.66
CA PHE A 449 27.78 -0.20 20.64
C PHE A 449 28.88 0.30 21.60
N MET A 450 29.38 1.49 21.33
CA MET A 450 30.35 2.16 22.19
C MET A 450 30.31 3.67 21.96
N THR A 451 30.67 4.43 22.97
CA THR A 451 30.93 5.87 22.81
C THR A 451 32.27 6.07 22.11
N TRP A 452 32.29 6.98 21.12
CA TRP A 452 33.50 7.24 20.35
C TRP A 452 33.74 8.73 20.16
N GLU A 453 34.67 9.28 20.89
CA GLU A 453 35.17 10.67 20.79
C GLU A 453 34.07 11.76 20.68
N GLY A 454 32.86 11.47 21.15
CA GLY A 454 31.71 12.38 21.04
C GLY A 454 31.03 12.44 19.68
N TYR A 455 31.54 11.75 18.67
CA TYR A 455 30.97 11.80 17.30
C TYR A 455 29.67 11.01 17.15
N ASN A 456 29.31 10.20 18.14
CA ASN A 456 28.03 9.49 18.18
C ASN A 456 27.13 9.93 19.36
N TYR A 457 27.29 11.16 19.83
CA TYR A 457 26.46 11.76 20.86
C TYR A 457 25.03 11.98 20.32
N GLU A 458 24.03 11.74 21.16
CA GLU A 458 22.58 11.94 20.84
C GLU A 458 22.13 11.35 19.49
N ASP A 459 22.27 10.06 19.31
CA ASP A 459 21.85 9.34 18.07
C ASP A 459 22.67 9.65 16.82
N ALA A 460 23.76 10.37 16.93
CA ALA A 460 24.68 10.52 15.82
C ALA A 460 25.33 9.17 15.48
N VAL A 461 25.49 8.91 14.19
CA VAL A 461 26.01 7.64 13.67
C VAL A 461 27.40 7.88 13.09
N LEU A 462 28.35 7.04 13.47
CA LEU A 462 29.70 7.04 12.94
C LEU A 462 29.82 5.93 11.89
N LEU A 463 30.28 6.25 10.69
CA LEU A 463 30.43 5.29 9.59
C LEU A 463 31.88 5.06 9.22
N ASN A 464 32.18 3.86 8.74
CA ASN A 464 33.43 3.52 8.09
C ASN A 464 33.44 3.98 6.63
N GLU A 465 34.53 4.58 6.16
CA GLU A 465 34.73 5.00 4.79
C GLU A 465 34.56 3.86 3.77
N ASN A 466 34.86 2.63 4.16
CA ASN A 466 34.68 1.47 3.29
C ASN A 466 33.22 1.29 2.82
N LEU A 467 32.23 1.72 3.60
CA LEU A 467 30.82 1.70 3.19
C LEU A 467 30.56 2.61 2.00
N VAL A 468 31.22 3.77 1.96
CA VAL A 468 31.12 4.71 0.85
C VAL A 468 31.90 4.22 -0.36
N LYS A 469 33.14 3.74 -0.14
CA LYS A 469 34.02 3.24 -1.20
C LYS A 469 33.44 2.06 -1.96
N ASN A 470 32.83 1.13 -1.25
CA ASN A 470 32.29 -0.12 -1.81
C ASN A 470 30.83 -0.01 -2.26
N ASP A 471 30.26 1.18 -2.33
CA ASP A 471 28.87 1.44 -2.72
C ASP A 471 27.84 0.65 -1.87
N VAL A 472 28.09 0.47 -0.58
CA VAL A 472 27.23 -0.34 0.30
C VAL A 472 25.85 0.30 0.48
N PHE A 473 25.80 1.60 0.74
CA PHE A 473 24.56 2.38 0.91
C PHE A 473 24.33 3.36 -0.25
N THR A 474 24.73 2.99 -1.45
CA THR A 474 24.54 3.81 -2.64
C THR A 474 23.19 3.53 -3.27
N SER A 475 22.49 4.57 -3.69
CA SER A 475 21.19 4.51 -4.35
C SER A 475 21.20 5.27 -5.67
N ILE A 476 20.28 4.89 -6.56
CA ILE A 476 20.04 5.58 -7.83
C ILE A 476 18.73 6.34 -7.72
N HIS A 477 18.76 7.63 -8.03
CA HIS A 477 17.59 8.50 -8.10
C HIS A 477 17.40 8.99 -9.52
N ILE A 478 16.17 8.95 -10.02
CA ILE A 478 15.82 9.39 -11.35
C ILE A 478 14.88 10.58 -11.22
N GLU A 479 15.34 11.75 -11.71
CA GLU A 479 14.56 12.97 -11.73
C GLU A 479 13.97 13.22 -13.11
N GLU A 480 12.76 13.77 -13.13
CA GLU A 480 12.04 14.11 -14.35
C GLU A 480 12.06 15.62 -14.56
N TYR A 481 12.46 16.03 -15.76
CA TYR A 481 12.42 17.43 -16.18
C TYR A 481 11.58 17.52 -17.45
N GLU A 482 10.59 18.43 -17.43
CA GLU A 482 9.73 18.61 -18.57
C GLU A 482 9.73 20.05 -19.07
N ILE A 483 9.51 20.20 -20.36
CA ILE A 483 9.35 21.48 -21.02
C ILE A 483 8.19 21.39 -22.02
N GLU A 484 7.34 22.41 -22.01
CA GLU A 484 6.23 22.56 -22.92
C GLU A 484 6.53 23.60 -23.99
N CYS A 485 6.16 23.30 -25.22
CA CYS A 485 6.18 24.23 -26.33
C CYS A 485 4.77 24.73 -26.57
N ARG A 486 4.51 26.00 -26.29
CA ARG A 486 3.19 26.63 -26.31
C ARG A 486 3.04 27.63 -27.44
N ASP A 487 1.78 27.86 -27.85
CA ASP A 487 1.47 29.00 -28.71
C ASP A 487 1.44 30.29 -27.89
N THR A 488 2.17 31.30 -28.35
CA THR A 488 2.17 32.63 -27.75
C THR A 488 1.49 33.63 -28.69
N LYS A 489 1.12 34.80 -28.16
CA LYS A 489 0.52 35.88 -28.97
C LYS A 489 1.43 36.39 -30.08
N LEU A 490 2.73 36.17 -29.97
CA LEU A 490 3.75 36.64 -30.91
C LEU A 490 4.18 35.55 -31.90
N GLY A 491 3.66 34.34 -31.76
CA GLY A 491 3.97 33.18 -32.56
C GLY A 491 4.19 31.93 -31.71
N PRO A 492 4.25 30.75 -32.31
CA PRO A 492 4.52 29.51 -31.56
C PRO A 492 5.96 29.46 -31.06
N GLU A 493 6.15 28.92 -29.87
CA GLU A 493 7.46 28.51 -29.40
C GLU A 493 7.97 27.33 -30.24
N GLU A 494 9.28 27.22 -30.38
CA GLU A 494 9.91 26.17 -31.17
C GLU A 494 11.01 25.47 -30.36
N ILE A 495 11.05 24.15 -30.47
CA ILE A 495 12.15 23.32 -29.94
C ILE A 495 13.14 23.13 -31.08
N THR A 496 14.36 23.68 -30.91
CA THR A 496 15.37 23.69 -31.93
C THR A 496 16.77 23.67 -31.30
N ARG A 497 17.74 23.19 -32.08
CA ARG A 497 19.17 23.27 -31.74
C ARG A 497 19.75 24.67 -31.96
N ASP A 498 19.12 25.49 -32.77
CA ASP A 498 19.56 26.82 -33.11
C ASP A 498 19.18 27.85 -32.02
N ILE A 499 19.99 27.90 -30.97
CA ILE A 499 19.79 28.73 -29.77
C ILE A 499 20.68 29.96 -29.87
N PRO A 500 20.15 31.20 -29.67
CA PRO A 500 20.97 32.41 -29.71
C PRO A 500 21.98 32.46 -28.57
N ASN A 501 23.20 32.97 -28.84
CA ASN A 501 24.27 33.21 -27.87
C ASN A 501 24.78 31.95 -27.14
N VAL A 502 24.71 30.78 -27.74
CA VAL A 502 25.22 29.53 -27.20
C VAL A 502 26.30 28.98 -28.12
N GLY A 503 27.42 28.60 -27.53
CA GLY A 503 28.57 28.00 -28.26
C GLY A 503 28.30 26.53 -28.62
N ASP A 504 28.99 26.03 -29.63
CA ASP A 504 28.85 24.66 -30.13
C ASP A 504 29.19 23.60 -29.06
N ASP A 505 30.07 23.92 -28.13
CA ASP A 505 30.41 22.99 -27.02
C ASP A 505 29.24 22.70 -26.09
N ALA A 506 28.35 23.67 -25.87
CA ALA A 506 27.14 23.48 -25.08
C ALA A 506 26.05 22.68 -25.81
N LEU A 507 26.13 22.60 -27.14
CA LEU A 507 25.16 21.91 -28.00
C LEU A 507 25.61 20.51 -28.44
N LYS A 508 26.80 20.06 -28.02
CA LYS A 508 27.41 18.80 -28.48
C LYS A 508 26.53 17.56 -28.25
N ASP A 509 25.80 17.52 -27.16
CA ASP A 509 24.97 16.38 -26.76
C ASP A 509 23.52 16.50 -27.25
N LEU A 510 23.15 17.59 -27.89
CA LEU A 510 21.83 17.78 -28.48
C LEU A 510 21.77 17.12 -29.87
N ASP A 511 20.63 16.52 -30.18
CA ASP A 511 20.33 16.00 -31.50
C ASP A 511 19.94 17.12 -32.49
N GLU A 512 19.63 16.79 -33.73
CA GLU A 512 19.22 17.74 -34.77
C GLU A 512 17.96 18.52 -34.38
N ASN A 513 17.10 17.96 -33.53
CA ASN A 513 15.86 18.58 -33.04
C ASN A 513 16.08 19.45 -31.78
N GLY A 514 17.29 19.51 -31.25
CA GLY A 514 17.60 20.26 -30.04
C GLY A 514 17.27 19.53 -28.75
N ILE A 515 17.07 18.22 -28.78
CA ILE A 515 16.78 17.37 -27.63
C ILE A 515 18.04 16.57 -27.28
N ILE A 516 18.35 16.44 -25.98
CA ILE A 516 19.53 15.72 -25.53
C ILE A 516 19.44 14.22 -25.84
N ARG A 517 20.58 13.62 -26.22
CA ARG A 517 20.66 12.18 -26.47
C ARG A 517 20.63 11.36 -25.20
N ILE A 518 20.11 10.15 -25.28
CA ILE A 518 20.15 9.18 -24.19
C ILE A 518 21.60 8.74 -23.95
N GLY A 519 22.00 8.64 -22.68
CA GLY A 519 23.36 8.28 -22.28
C GLY A 519 24.33 9.45 -22.14
N ALA A 520 23.89 10.68 -22.41
CA ALA A 520 24.71 11.89 -22.19
C ALA A 520 24.91 12.15 -20.70
N GLU A 521 26.14 12.46 -20.33
CA GLU A 521 26.46 12.94 -18.99
C GLU A 521 26.22 14.45 -18.91
N VAL A 522 25.43 14.89 -17.93
CA VAL A 522 25.04 16.29 -17.77
C VAL A 522 25.42 16.82 -16.40
N HIS A 523 25.77 18.11 -16.38
CA HIS A 523 26.11 18.86 -15.18
C HIS A 523 25.20 20.09 -15.04
N ALA A 524 25.24 20.75 -13.89
CA ALA A 524 24.46 21.95 -13.65
C ALA A 524 24.71 23.01 -14.74
N GLY A 525 23.64 23.54 -15.31
CA GLY A 525 23.70 24.55 -16.38
C GLY A 525 23.73 24.00 -17.80
N ASP A 526 23.92 22.69 -18.01
CA ASP A 526 23.85 22.07 -19.34
C ASP A 526 22.44 22.13 -19.92
N ILE A 527 22.32 22.29 -21.24
CA ILE A 527 21.04 22.36 -21.93
C ILE A 527 20.50 20.96 -22.17
N LEU A 528 19.27 20.69 -21.70
CA LEU A 528 18.56 19.45 -21.94
C LEU A 528 17.72 19.51 -23.21
N VAL A 529 16.96 20.58 -23.39
CA VAL A 529 16.11 20.81 -24.54
C VAL A 529 16.23 22.27 -24.95
N GLY A 530 16.60 22.50 -26.18
CA GLY A 530 16.70 23.86 -26.76
C GLY A 530 15.32 24.37 -27.15
N LYS A 531 14.86 25.43 -26.51
CA LYS A 531 13.59 26.11 -26.82
C LYS A 531 13.81 27.59 -27.03
N VAL A 532 13.23 28.15 -28.09
CA VAL A 532 13.20 29.55 -28.38
C VAL A 532 11.80 30.10 -28.41
N THR A 533 11.62 31.28 -27.85
CA THR A 533 10.31 31.97 -27.79
C THR A 533 10.41 33.28 -28.60
N PRO A 534 9.42 33.61 -29.45
CA PRO A 534 9.41 34.88 -30.18
C PRO A 534 9.37 36.07 -29.22
N LYS A 535 10.17 37.11 -29.53
CA LYS A 535 10.22 38.38 -28.80
C LYS A 535 9.33 39.44 -29.42
N GLY A 536 8.67 40.25 -28.60
CA GLY A 536 8.03 41.49 -29.03
C GLY A 536 9.01 42.64 -29.18
N GLU A 537 8.70 43.61 -30.02
CA GLU A 537 9.53 44.80 -30.25
C GLU A 537 9.87 45.60 -28.97
N THR A 538 9.02 45.51 -27.95
CA THR A 538 9.19 46.19 -26.65
C THR A 538 10.21 45.51 -25.72
N GLU A 539 10.54 44.27 -25.96
CA GLU A 539 11.44 43.47 -25.11
C GLU A 539 12.92 43.48 -25.59
N LEU A 540 13.19 44.15 -26.69
CA LEU A 540 14.55 44.26 -27.21
C LEU A 540 15.40 45.14 -26.29
N THR A 541 16.58 44.68 -25.93
CA THR A 541 17.58 45.52 -25.22
C THR A 541 18.05 46.65 -26.10
N ALA A 542 18.61 47.70 -25.47
CA ALA A 542 19.15 48.83 -26.23
C ALA A 542 20.28 48.41 -27.22
N GLU A 543 21.07 47.42 -26.85
CA GLU A 543 22.13 46.83 -27.67
C GLU A 543 21.59 46.06 -28.86
N GLU A 544 20.52 45.27 -28.65
CA GLU A 544 19.84 44.50 -29.71
C GLU A 544 19.14 45.45 -30.70
N ARG A 545 18.54 46.56 -30.25
CA ARG A 545 17.98 47.59 -31.13
C ARG A 545 19.05 48.25 -31.97
N LEU A 546 20.20 48.51 -31.37
CA LEU A 546 21.37 49.10 -32.08
C LEU A 546 21.91 48.12 -33.14
N LEU A 547 22.09 46.86 -32.80
CA LEU A 547 22.54 45.81 -33.71
C LEU A 547 21.56 45.61 -34.88
N ARG A 548 20.24 45.67 -34.63
CA ARG A 548 19.22 45.62 -35.66
C ARG A 548 19.27 46.83 -36.58
N ALA A 549 19.51 48.00 -36.03
CA ALA A 549 19.67 49.23 -36.83
C ALA A 549 20.93 49.23 -37.72
N ILE A 550 22.02 48.61 -37.25
CA ILE A 550 23.33 48.59 -37.95
C ILE A 550 23.42 47.43 -38.96
N PHE A 551 22.97 46.25 -38.57
CA PHE A 551 23.16 45.00 -39.36
C PHE A 551 21.88 44.46 -40.02
N GLY A 552 20.78 45.19 -39.98
CA GLY A 552 19.50 44.77 -40.54
C GLY A 552 18.92 43.54 -39.87
N GLU A 553 18.08 42.73 -40.59
CA GLU A 553 17.30 41.61 -40.05
C GLU A 553 18.10 40.45 -39.43
N LYS A 554 19.40 40.56 -39.17
CA LYS A 554 20.24 39.50 -38.60
C LYS A 554 20.17 39.39 -37.08
N ALA A 555 19.52 40.30 -36.37
CA ALA A 555 19.23 40.11 -34.95
C ALA A 555 18.04 39.15 -34.80
N ARG A 556 18.26 37.97 -34.22
CA ARG A 556 17.21 36.96 -34.03
C ARG A 556 16.11 37.52 -33.13
N GLU A 557 14.87 37.42 -33.63
CA GLU A 557 13.65 37.85 -32.91
C GLU A 557 13.20 36.85 -31.85
N VAL A 558 14.10 36.02 -31.31
CA VAL A 558 13.78 34.94 -30.40
C VAL A 558 14.58 35.02 -29.11
N ARG A 559 13.94 34.62 -28.00
CA ARG A 559 14.54 34.52 -26.68
C ARG A 559 14.84 33.07 -26.37
N ASP A 560 15.98 32.81 -25.72
CA ASP A 560 16.36 31.51 -25.21
C ASP A 560 15.56 31.18 -23.95
N ASN A 561 14.68 30.18 -24.03
CA ASN A 561 13.92 29.60 -22.92
C ASN A 561 14.21 28.10 -22.78
N SER A 562 15.42 27.69 -23.13
CA SER A 562 15.85 26.29 -23.07
C SER A 562 15.78 25.72 -21.66
N LEU A 563 15.41 24.45 -21.58
CA LEU A 563 15.46 23.68 -20.33
C LEU A 563 16.93 23.37 -20.00
N LYS A 564 17.37 23.82 -18.84
CA LYS A 564 18.74 23.59 -18.33
C LYS A 564 18.67 22.75 -17.06
N VAL A 565 19.74 21.99 -16.82
CA VAL A 565 19.91 21.25 -15.57
C VAL A 565 19.97 22.23 -14.41
N PRO A 566 19.14 22.06 -13.36
CA PRO A 566 19.15 22.93 -12.19
C PRO A 566 20.51 22.94 -11.48
N HIS A 567 20.78 24.03 -10.75
CA HIS A 567 22.01 24.16 -9.99
C HIS A 567 22.14 23.07 -8.90
N GLY A 568 23.30 22.45 -8.82
CA GLY A 568 23.59 21.38 -7.87
C GLY A 568 23.16 19.98 -8.33
N GLU A 569 22.58 19.83 -9.53
CA GLU A 569 22.19 18.57 -10.10
C GLU A 569 23.13 18.11 -11.22
N SER A 570 23.33 16.80 -11.29
CA SER A 570 24.14 16.16 -12.33
C SER A 570 23.70 14.72 -12.51
N GLY A 571 24.06 14.09 -13.59
CA GLY A 571 23.75 12.69 -13.83
C GLY A 571 23.88 12.28 -15.27
N VAL A 572 23.23 11.16 -15.61
CA VAL A 572 23.18 10.58 -16.95
C VAL A 572 21.75 10.52 -17.44
N ILE A 573 21.53 10.91 -18.69
CA ILE A 573 20.20 10.80 -19.31
C ILE A 573 19.89 9.32 -19.57
N VAL A 574 18.81 8.82 -18.95
CA VAL A 574 18.37 7.43 -19.09
C VAL A 574 17.24 7.26 -20.07
N ASP A 575 16.37 8.27 -20.21
CA ASP A 575 15.24 8.23 -21.14
C ASP A 575 14.82 9.65 -21.54
N VAL A 576 14.24 9.77 -22.72
CA VAL A 576 13.64 10.99 -23.25
C VAL A 576 12.34 10.64 -23.93
N LYS A 577 11.26 11.31 -23.54
CA LYS A 577 9.93 11.14 -24.15
C LYS A 577 9.47 12.42 -24.80
N VAL A 578 9.02 12.31 -26.04
CA VAL A 578 8.49 13.42 -26.82
C VAL A 578 7.02 13.15 -27.13
N PHE A 579 6.15 14.08 -26.73
CA PHE A 579 4.73 14.06 -26.99
C PHE A 579 4.37 15.19 -27.93
N THR A 580 3.67 14.89 -29.02
CA THR A 580 3.24 15.85 -30.03
C THR A 580 1.76 15.71 -30.30
N ARG A 581 1.11 16.79 -30.75
CA ARG A 581 -0.30 16.73 -31.19
C ARG A 581 -0.49 15.86 -32.43
N GLU A 582 0.51 15.78 -33.28
CA GLU A 582 0.50 14.95 -34.50
C GLU A 582 0.41 13.46 -34.16
N ASN A 583 0.99 13.03 -33.04
CA ASN A 583 0.94 11.66 -32.54
C ASN A 583 -0.35 11.35 -31.76
N CYS A 584 -1.35 12.22 -31.81
CA CYS A 584 -2.63 12.10 -31.09
C CYS A 584 -2.50 12.08 -29.56
N ASP A 585 -1.44 12.65 -29.00
CA ASP A 585 -1.25 12.75 -27.56
C ASP A 585 -2.20 13.81 -26.96
N GLU A 586 -2.76 13.52 -25.77
CA GLU A 586 -3.60 14.47 -25.04
C GLU A 586 -2.71 15.52 -24.36
N LEU A 587 -2.48 16.63 -25.05
CA LEU A 587 -1.76 17.78 -24.51
C LEU A 587 -2.73 18.84 -23.99
N SER A 588 -2.25 19.65 -23.04
CA SER A 588 -3.00 20.79 -22.52
C SER A 588 -3.37 21.77 -23.66
N PRO A 589 -4.49 22.53 -23.54
CA PRO A 589 -4.83 23.53 -24.55
C PRO A 589 -3.70 24.54 -24.77
N GLY A 590 -3.33 24.78 -26.04
CA GLY A 590 -2.26 25.69 -26.41
C GLY A 590 -0.84 25.09 -26.38
N VAL A 591 -0.68 23.84 -25.98
CA VAL A 591 0.60 23.12 -25.99
C VAL A 591 0.72 22.30 -27.27
N ASN A 592 1.78 22.50 -28.05
CA ASN A 592 2.02 21.77 -29.31
C ASN A 592 2.94 20.56 -29.11
N MET A 593 3.90 20.67 -28.22
CA MET A 593 4.90 19.65 -27.94
C MET A 593 5.28 19.66 -26.47
N LEU A 594 5.50 18.49 -25.91
CA LEU A 594 5.98 18.27 -24.54
C LEU A 594 7.18 17.32 -24.61
N VAL A 595 8.30 17.71 -24.01
CA VAL A 595 9.48 16.86 -23.89
C VAL A 595 9.79 16.62 -22.43
N ARG A 596 9.96 15.33 -22.06
CA ARG A 596 10.38 14.89 -20.75
C ARG A 596 11.73 14.22 -20.80
N CYS A 597 12.65 14.71 -20.00
CA CYS A 597 13.99 14.15 -19.84
C CYS A 597 14.12 13.52 -18.46
N TYR A 598 14.69 12.33 -18.41
CA TYR A 598 14.94 11.60 -17.16
C TYR A 598 16.43 11.52 -16.89
N ILE A 599 16.87 12.09 -15.75
CA ILE A 599 18.26 12.12 -15.33
C ILE A 599 18.44 11.15 -14.17
N ALA A 600 19.31 10.16 -14.32
CA ALA A 600 19.69 9.25 -13.25
C ALA A 600 20.92 9.79 -12.50
N GLN A 601 20.81 9.86 -11.19
CA GLN A 601 21.87 10.31 -10.30
C GLN A 601 22.22 9.19 -9.31
N LYS A 602 23.51 8.89 -9.17
CA LYS A 602 24.02 7.95 -8.20
C LYS A 602 24.38 8.73 -6.93
N ARG A 603 23.65 8.46 -5.84
CA ARG A 603 23.86 9.11 -4.55
C ARG A 603 24.54 8.15 -3.59
N LYS A 604 25.68 8.55 -3.05
CA LYS A 604 26.38 7.85 -1.99
C LYS A 604 25.99 8.40 -0.63
N ILE A 605 26.10 7.58 0.41
CA ILE A 605 25.86 8.04 1.77
C ILE A 605 26.86 9.13 2.14
N SER A 606 26.38 10.20 2.77
CA SER A 606 27.16 11.35 3.18
C SER A 606 26.82 11.80 4.59
N VAL A 607 27.63 12.69 5.15
CA VAL A 607 27.36 13.32 6.45
C VAL A 607 26.05 14.09 6.37
N GLY A 608 25.18 13.92 7.37
CA GLY A 608 23.84 14.52 7.41
C GLY A 608 22.72 13.59 6.95
N ASP A 609 23.04 12.44 6.34
CA ASP A 609 22.03 11.47 5.94
C ASP A 609 21.44 10.74 7.16
N LYS A 610 20.15 10.45 7.10
CA LYS A 610 19.43 9.73 8.14
C LYS A 610 19.54 8.22 7.92
N MET A 611 19.95 7.51 8.95
CA MET A 611 19.95 6.06 9.00
C MET A 611 19.05 5.54 10.10
N ALA A 612 18.51 4.35 9.94
CA ALA A 612 17.67 3.70 10.94
C ALA A 612 17.77 2.19 10.88
N GLY A 613 17.51 1.56 12.00
CA GLY A 613 17.23 0.13 12.07
C GLY A 613 15.73 -0.16 12.11
N ARG A 614 15.37 -1.45 12.27
CA ARG A 614 13.98 -1.90 12.33
C ARG A 614 13.31 -1.66 13.70
N HIS A 615 14.04 -1.24 14.70
CA HIS A 615 13.60 -1.12 16.11
C HIS A 615 13.32 0.32 16.54
N GLY A 616 13.06 1.22 15.59
CA GLY A 616 12.85 2.62 15.90
C GLY A 616 14.12 3.38 16.30
N ASN A 617 15.28 2.78 16.19
CA ASN A 617 16.58 3.41 16.36
C ASN A 617 16.93 4.20 15.10
N LYS A 618 16.91 5.51 15.20
CA LYS A 618 17.21 6.45 14.12
C LYS A 618 18.37 7.35 14.49
N GLY A 619 19.16 7.71 13.51
CA GLY A 619 20.28 8.60 13.73
C GLY A 619 20.70 9.31 12.44
N VAL A 620 21.51 10.34 12.59
CA VAL A 620 22.08 11.11 11.49
C VAL A 620 23.58 10.85 11.44
N VAL A 621 24.12 10.64 10.23
CA VAL A 621 25.55 10.43 10.03
C VAL A 621 26.30 11.70 10.44
N SER A 622 27.12 11.62 11.47
CA SER A 622 27.92 12.72 11.98
C SER A 622 29.27 12.82 11.29
N ARG A 623 29.93 11.68 11.10
CA ARG A 623 31.25 11.60 10.48
C ARG A 623 31.46 10.27 9.78
N ILE A 624 32.26 10.29 8.74
CA ILE A 624 32.77 9.11 8.03
C ILE A 624 34.26 9.05 8.28
N LEU A 625 34.72 8.02 9.01
CA LEU A 625 36.13 7.85 9.36
C LEU A 625 36.85 6.92 8.40
N PRO A 626 38.14 7.15 8.14
CA PRO A 626 39.00 6.18 7.49
C PRO A 626 39.01 4.85 8.25
N GLN A 627 39.26 3.77 7.54
CA GLN A 627 39.29 2.41 8.12
C GLN A 627 40.26 2.29 9.30
N GLU A 628 41.40 2.98 9.23
CA GLU A 628 42.47 2.94 10.22
C GLU A 628 42.04 3.55 11.57
N ASP A 629 41.12 4.52 11.53
CA ASP A 629 40.63 5.22 12.73
C ASP A 629 39.41 4.57 13.35
N MET A 630 38.85 3.55 12.72
CA MET A 630 37.67 2.83 13.23
C MET A 630 38.05 1.84 14.31
N PRO A 631 37.18 1.62 15.32
CA PRO A 631 37.29 0.48 16.24
C PRO A 631 37.30 -0.83 15.47
N PHE A 632 38.00 -1.83 15.96
CA PHE A 632 38.15 -3.12 15.29
C PHE A 632 38.01 -4.31 16.28
N LEU A 633 37.66 -5.45 15.74
CA LEU A 633 37.57 -6.71 16.46
C LEU A 633 38.99 -7.28 16.76
N PRO A 634 39.13 -8.27 17.68
CA PRO A 634 40.43 -8.90 17.99
C PRO A 634 41.13 -9.51 16.79
N ASP A 635 40.40 -9.87 15.74
CA ASP A 635 40.94 -10.39 14.47
C ASP A 635 41.40 -9.29 13.49
N GLY A 636 41.24 -8.02 13.87
CA GLY A 636 41.59 -6.86 13.04
C GLY A 636 40.50 -6.38 12.11
N THR A 637 39.31 -6.99 12.09
CA THR A 637 38.18 -6.56 11.28
C THR A 637 37.62 -5.23 11.80
N PRO A 638 37.60 -4.14 11.01
CA PRO A 638 37.06 -2.86 11.45
C PRO A 638 35.54 -2.89 11.53
N LEU A 639 34.96 -2.14 12.47
CA LEU A 639 33.52 -1.94 12.54
C LEU A 639 33.04 -1.09 11.35
N ASP A 640 31.84 -1.38 10.88
CA ASP A 640 31.20 -0.60 9.82
C ASP A 640 30.46 0.60 10.39
N ILE A 641 29.76 0.42 11.51
CA ILE A 641 28.93 1.44 12.15
C ILE A 641 29.19 1.42 13.66
N VAL A 642 29.31 2.59 14.26
CA VAL A 642 29.44 2.76 15.73
C VAL A 642 28.26 3.57 16.24
N LEU A 643 27.49 2.96 17.14
CA LEU A 643 26.32 3.55 17.77
C LEU A 643 26.55 3.81 19.25
N ASN A 644 25.89 4.85 19.77
CA ASN A 644 25.95 5.17 21.19
C ASN A 644 25.05 4.21 22.00
N PRO A 645 25.61 3.49 22.98
CA PRO A 645 24.82 2.57 23.80
C PRO A 645 23.78 3.26 24.67
N LEU A 646 23.95 4.54 25.02
CA LEU A 646 22.99 5.32 25.79
C LEU A 646 21.64 5.51 25.09
N GLY A 647 21.59 5.32 23.77
CA GLY A 647 20.36 5.35 23.01
C GLY A 647 19.43 4.15 23.20
N VAL A 648 19.86 3.10 23.91
CA VAL A 648 19.08 1.87 24.07
C VAL A 648 18.25 1.84 25.37
N PRO A 649 18.81 2.07 26.58
CA PRO A 649 18.08 1.82 27.82
C PRO A 649 16.84 2.66 28.01
N SER A 650 16.91 3.97 27.74
CA SER A 650 15.78 4.90 27.91
C SER A 650 14.64 4.65 26.92
N ARG A 651 14.94 4.05 25.78
CA ARG A 651 13.97 3.80 24.70
C ARG A 651 13.36 2.40 24.74
N MET A 652 13.92 1.52 25.54
CA MET A 652 13.40 0.16 25.78
C MET A 652 13.24 -0.68 24.51
N ASN A 653 14.05 -0.43 23.48
CA ASN A 653 14.05 -1.20 22.23
C ASN A 653 15.21 -2.22 22.23
N ILE A 654 15.17 -3.15 23.17
CA ILE A 654 16.22 -4.17 23.38
C ILE A 654 16.30 -5.16 22.21
N GLY A 655 15.25 -5.31 21.42
CA GLY A 655 15.24 -6.16 20.23
C GLY A 655 16.41 -5.89 19.28
N GLN A 656 16.88 -4.65 19.15
CA GLN A 656 18.06 -4.31 18.34
C GLN A 656 19.35 -4.99 18.85
N VAL A 657 19.52 -5.12 20.16
CA VAL A 657 20.68 -5.78 20.75
C VAL A 657 20.62 -7.29 20.49
N LEU A 658 19.46 -7.89 20.67
CA LEU A 658 19.22 -9.31 20.37
C LEU A 658 19.45 -9.61 18.87
N GLU A 659 19.01 -8.74 18.00
CA GLU A 659 19.24 -8.84 16.55
C GLU A 659 20.73 -8.81 16.22
N VAL A 660 21.50 -7.89 16.80
CA VAL A 660 22.95 -7.78 16.56
C VAL A 660 23.69 -9.03 17.02
N HIS A 661 23.38 -9.56 18.20
CA HIS A 661 23.99 -10.80 18.70
C HIS A 661 23.67 -12.00 17.82
N LEU A 662 22.38 -12.19 17.49
CA LEU A 662 21.95 -13.29 16.63
C LEU A 662 22.51 -13.16 15.22
N GLY A 663 22.55 -11.94 14.67
CA GLY A 663 23.11 -11.66 13.35
C GLY A 663 24.61 -11.94 13.26
N MET A 664 25.37 -11.66 14.30
CA MET A 664 26.80 -12.01 14.37
C MET A 664 27.00 -13.53 14.34
N ALA A 665 26.22 -14.27 15.12
CA ALA A 665 26.25 -15.73 15.13
C ALA A 665 25.83 -16.32 13.76
N ALA A 666 24.76 -15.79 13.17
CA ALA A 666 24.25 -16.22 11.87
C ALA A 666 25.28 -15.98 10.75
N LYS A 667 25.95 -14.83 10.75
CA LYS A 667 27.03 -14.53 9.78
C LYS A 667 28.20 -15.50 9.92
N ALA A 668 28.63 -15.81 11.15
CA ALA A 668 29.73 -16.74 11.40
C ALA A 668 29.40 -18.18 10.95
N LEU A 669 28.13 -18.58 11.06
CA LEU A 669 27.64 -19.91 10.69
C LEU A 669 27.14 -19.98 9.22
N GLY A 670 27.09 -18.87 8.52
CA GLY A 670 26.55 -18.79 7.16
C GLY A 670 25.02 -18.98 7.07
N TRP A 671 24.28 -18.67 8.14
CA TRP A 671 22.84 -18.85 8.24
C TRP A 671 22.07 -17.59 7.88
N HIS A 672 20.91 -17.79 7.27
CA HIS A 672 19.84 -16.79 7.18
C HIS A 672 18.67 -17.31 8.00
N LEU A 673 18.38 -16.64 9.09
CA LEU A 673 17.42 -17.09 10.10
C LEU A 673 16.06 -16.44 9.90
N SER A 674 15.02 -17.27 9.96
CA SER A 674 13.65 -16.79 10.17
C SER A 674 13.23 -17.11 11.60
N LEU A 675 12.87 -16.10 12.37
CA LEU A 675 12.46 -16.27 13.77
C LEU A 675 11.22 -17.16 13.93
N ILE A 676 10.42 -17.34 12.87
CA ILE A 676 9.30 -18.29 12.88
C ILE A 676 9.78 -19.72 13.12
N HIS A 677 10.91 -20.11 12.54
CA HIS A 677 11.42 -21.46 12.66
C HIS A 677 12.19 -21.72 13.97
N ILE A 678 12.45 -20.67 14.74
CA ILE A 678 13.15 -20.77 16.04
C ILE A 678 12.14 -20.83 17.20
N SER A 679 10.98 -20.20 17.07
CA SER A 679 9.95 -20.14 18.10
C SER A 679 8.89 -21.25 18.03
N GLU A 680 8.90 -22.06 16.96
CA GLU A 680 8.09 -23.27 16.85
C GLU A 680 9.00 -24.48 17.12
N PRO A 681 8.81 -25.21 18.25
CA PRO A 681 9.52 -26.46 18.49
C PRO A 681 9.10 -27.57 17.53
#